data_09f020100289d675d508794f7dc6b414
#
_entry.id   09f020100289d675d508794f7dc6b414
#
_cell.length_a   1.000
_cell.length_b   1.000
_cell.length_c   1.000
_cell.angle_alpha   90.00
_cell.angle_beta   90.00
_cell.angle_gamma   90.00
#
_symmetry.space_group_name_H-M   'P 1'
#
loop_
_entity.id
_entity.type
_entity.pdbx_description
1 polymer ?
#
loop_
_entity_poly.entity_id
_entity_poly.type
_entity_poly.pdbx_seq_one_letter_code
_entity_poly.pdbx_strand_id
1 'polypeptide(L)'
;MDVRAQGMAAAAAAPSHSYAIPADSLSNVLAEFAARAGVALSFDPAMLDGLRSSGLQGEFSVAQGFGRILAGTGFEVERRANGYAVKRSPQASVSELETVIVQGEHRPQDEVYRTAASVSYLSRDDIERFRGTSIGDIFQGTPGVLVGENRNSGGLDVNIRGMQGQSRVPVLVDGARQETTVYRGYSGVSSRSYVDPDLIGGIEISKGPVNGVGGVGATGGVVAMRTINADDIIRDGKDWGIRVRGSTSGNSSAAPAPGTAGGVQNTGKFHDNCAVPSVCGGQFAMPDSHRTESAFDRPALLDPYSYAASIAGAWRIESLDLVAAYSKRRQGTYYAGKHGPTPELTYAKESEPFLDKVTIGYQGATRFYGGEQVINSNSNSDSQLLKGKLRLPADQQVELSYLRYHSEYGELMPSQLLWFDKIRQTSNSEVTAQTATARYEWDPADSSLIHLKTGVWYTHTDSVNRNYSDELGQAVQEKDPEKERYKRFGADLSNESQFTFLGEHRLNYGGSYQREDIGLVKPGVEALYASGRSGYRHETSLFVDWNWQPAPEWNLNAGLRYQRARGHDNKRMVARHTEICTSVGADGRCEGGKVSVPPEQCGWTGPCDHPQYYDVRTSGTSPIFSVSWEPWMNGLQFYARHAEAYRMPSLFESTRGWSAAPLQDVALKPEHAINREVGMNLLTEGVLASNDRLAAKLAYFRNHTKNYLTRTFPNTWEDSGEDFVMRNVESVKVRGMEATLDYDAGWVYTRLSGTRYNFVEVCQIGGSNRIHECTDYGLATSYFNDMIPPKWHASLQLGTRLFEGKLDVGARVTLMGKRNQVPRFNNDTARGFVQPVQWHAYQLVDVYASYRFSDAFSVDFNIDNLTDQYYLDPLSLGLVPAPGRTARLGVTMNF
;
A
#
# COMPACT_ATOMS: atom_id res chain seq x y z
N MET A 1 60.79 25.91 15.91
CA MET A 1 60.37 24.80 16.78
C MET A 1 59.50 23.92 15.95
N ASP A 2 60.13 22.82 15.53
CA ASP A 2 59.52 21.81 14.65
C ASP A 2 58.42 21.04 15.39
N VAL A 3 57.29 20.83 14.73
CA VAL A 3 56.39 19.71 15.00
C VAL A 3 56.11 18.98 13.70
N ARG A 4 56.59 17.78 13.67
CA ARG A 4 56.55 16.81 12.55
C ARG A 4 55.13 16.46 12.18
N ALA A 5 54.85 16.49 10.89
CA ALA A 5 53.78 15.71 10.25
C ALA A 5 54.12 14.22 10.37
N GLN A 6 53.29 13.44 11.02
CA GLN A 6 53.28 12.00 10.90
C GLN A 6 52.31 11.60 9.80
N GLY A 7 52.85 10.92 8.81
CA GLY A 7 52.09 10.47 7.65
C GLY A 7 51.07 9.37 8.01
N MET A 8 49.94 9.44 7.35
CA MET A 8 48.97 8.35 7.25
C MET A 8 49.65 7.17 6.58
N ALA A 9 49.78 6.06 7.32
CA ALA A 9 50.17 4.78 6.77
C ALA A 9 49.01 4.24 5.94
N ALA A 10 49.22 4.05 4.64
CA ALA A 10 48.32 3.28 3.80
C ALA A 10 48.14 1.89 4.40
N ALA A 11 46.93 1.44 4.53
CA ALA A 11 46.60 0.08 4.95
C ALA A 11 47.29 -0.89 3.96
N ALA A 12 48.25 -1.63 4.43
CA ALA A 12 48.95 -2.61 3.64
C ALA A 12 47.96 -3.71 3.24
N ALA A 13 47.84 -3.99 1.95
CA ALA A 13 47.07 -5.13 1.43
C ALA A 13 47.51 -6.38 2.17
N ALA A 14 46.57 -7.14 2.74
CA ALA A 14 46.85 -8.37 3.44
C ALA A 14 47.62 -9.32 2.49
N PRO A 15 48.73 -9.96 2.93
CA PRO A 15 49.56 -10.79 2.07
C PRO A 15 48.72 -11.93 1.51
N SER A 16 48.66 -12.05 0.18
CA SER A 16 48.07 -13.19 -0.53
C SER A 16 49.11 -14.29 -0.76
N HIS A 17 48.69 -15.55 -0.64
CA HIS A 17 49.52 -16.71 -0.88
C HIS A 17 48.83 -17.59 -1.92
N SER A 18 49.64 -18.34 -2.68
CA SER A 18 49.14 -19.32 -3.65
C SER A 18 48.74 -20.61 -2.97
N TYR A 19 47.51 -21.08 -3.17
CA TYR A 19 46.99 -22.32 -2.61
C TYR A 19 46.60 -23.29 -3.72
N ALA A 20 46.87 -24.58 -3.49
CA ALA A 20 46.42 -25.68 -4.32
C ALA A 20 45.98 -26.82 -3.37
N ILE A 21 44.70 -26.73 -2.97
CA ILE A 21 44.04 -27.67 -2.05
C ILE A 21 42.99 -28.43 -2.85
N PRO A 22 43.07 -29.77 -2.94
CA PRO A 22 42.12 -30.58 -3.70
C PRO A 22 40.72 -30.58 -3.04
N ALA A 23 39.72 -31.00 -3.80
CA ALA A 23 38.38 -31.21 -3.30
C ALA A 23 38.32 -32.38 -2.31
N ASP A 24 37.75 -32.17 -1.12
CA ASP A 24 37.60 -33.15 -0.06
C ASP A 24 36.39 -32.77 0.85
N SER A 25 36.25 -33.50 2.01
CA SER A 25 35.31 -33.06 3.05
C SER A 25 35.61 -31.62 3.48
N LEU A 26 34.57 -30.85 3.81
CA LEU A 26 34.74 -29.43 4.18
C LEU A 26 35.68 -29.27 5.39
N SER A 27 35.62 -30.18 6.36
CA SER A 27 36.50 -30.20 7.54
C SER A 27 37.98 -30.37 7.15
N ASN A 28 38.27 -31.26 6.21
CA ASN A 28 39.64 -31.51 5.75
C ASN A 28 40.18 -30.31 4.97
N VAL A 29 39.40 -29.74 4.06
CA VAL A 29 39.82 -28.58 3.26
C VAL A 29 40.05 -27.34 4.14
N LEU A 30 39.22 -27.11 5.15
CA LEU A 30 39.38 -26.02 6.12
C LEU A 30 40.63 -26.19 6.98
N ALA A 31 40.87 -27.43 7.48
CA ALA A 31 42.06 -27.74 8.28
C ALA A 31 43.34 -27.58 7.47
N GLU A 32 43.40 -28.10 6.22
CA GLU A 32 44.51 -27.96 5.32
C GLU A 32 44.78 -26.51 4.92
N PHE A 33 43.73 -25.73 4.66
CA PHE A 33 43.86 -24.31 4.36
C PHE A 33 44.42 -23.54 5.56
N ALA A 34 43.87 -23.75 6.77
CA ALA A 34 44.34 -23.09 7.98
C ALA A 34 45.82 -23.42 8.28
N ALA A 35 46.22 -24.70 8.10
CA ALA A 35 47.60 -25.14 8.29
C ALA A 35 48.56 -24.47 7.27
N ARG A 36 48.20 -24.39 5.99
CA ARG A 36 48.99 -23.73 4.95
C ARG A 36 49.02 -22.21 5.09
N ALA A 37 47.93 -21.62 5.60
CA ALA A 37 47.86 -20.19 5.87
C ALA A 37 48.56 -19.79 7.18
N GLY A 38 48.98 -20.75 8.01
CA GLY A 38 49.65 -20.47 9.29
C GLY A 38 48.74 -19.84 10.35
N VAL A 39 47.43 -20.11 10.29
CA VAL A 39 46.44 -19.53 11.23
C VAL A 39 45.78 -20.63 12.06
N ALA A 40 45.47 -20.30 13.32
CA ALA A 40 44.68 -21.19 14.16
C ALA A 40 43.20 -21.12 13.71
N LEU A 41 42.59 -22.31 13.51
CA LEU A 41 41.17 -22.43 13.17
C LEU A 41 40.50 -23.36 14.18
N SER A 42 39.37 -22.90 14.74
CA SER A 42 38.54 -23.70 15.67
C SER A 42 37.18 -23.96 15.01
N PHE A 43 36.76 -25.22 14.96
CA PHE A 43 35.43 -25.64 14.55
C PHE A 43 35.09 -27.01 15.20
N ASP A 44 33.79 -27.26 15.33
CA ASP A 44 33.29 -28.58 15.74
C ASP A 44 33.16 -29.45 14.49
N PRO A 45 33.89 -30.56 14.39
CA PRO A 45 33.83 -31.48 13.25
C PRO A 45 32.41 -32.02 12.99
N ALA A 46 31.59 -32.19 14.04
CA ALA A 46 30.22 -32.67 13.90
C ALA A 46 29.32 -31.68 13.19
N MET A 47 29.62 -30.36 13.25
CA MET A 47 28.86 -29.32 12.54
C MET A 47 29.09 -29.35 11.01
N LEU A 48 30.24 -29.89 10.56
CA LEU A 48 30.66 -29.93 9.16
C LEU A 48 30.52 -31.31 8.55
N ASP A 49 29.97 -32.29 9.28
CA ASP A 49 29.84 -33.66 8.84
C ASP A 49 28.92 -33.80 7.62
N GLY A 50 29.34 -34.55 6.62
CA GLY A 50 28.59 -34.68 5.36
C GLY A 50 28.79 -33.58 4.33
N LEU A 51 29.43 -32.45 4.69
CA LEU A 51 29.70 -31.35 3.75
C LEU A 51 31.00 -31.58 2.96
N ARG A 52 30.98 -31.19 1.68
CA ARG A 52 32.15 -31.26 0.79
C ARG A 52 32.50 -29.88 0.24
N SER A 53 33.79 -29.65 0.06
CA SER A 53 34.35 -28.48 -0.60
C SER A 53 34.99 -28.86 -1.94
N SER A 54 34.86 -27.99 -2.93
CA SER A 54 35.54 -28.12 -4.22
C SER A 54 37.06 -27.87 -4.14
N GLY A 55 37.57 -27.60 -2.92
CA GLY A 55 38.98 -27.25 -2.71
C GLY A 55 39.24 -25.78 -2.99
N LEU A 56 40.53 -25.39 -3.02
CA LEU A 56 40.92 -23.99 -3.25
C LEU A 56 42.15 -23.95 -4.18
N GLN A 57 42.05 -23.27 -5.34
CA GLN A 57 43.16 -23.09 -6.27
C GLN A 57 43.28 -21.61 -6.63
N GLY A 58 44.46 -21.00 -6.49
CA GLY A 58 44.77 -19.62 -6.83
C GLY A 58 45.42 -18.84 -5.70
N GLU A 59 45.56 -17.53 -5.89
CA GLU A 59 46.12 -16.63 -4.90
C GLU A 59 45.00 -15.97 -4.06
N PHE A 60 45.05 -16.15 -2.75
CA PHE A 60 44.07 -15.62 -1.84
C PHE A 60 44.71 -15.06 -0.56
N SER A 61 44.14 -14.03 0.01
CA SER A 61 44.36 -13.69 1.42
C SER A 61 43.64 -14.69 2.32
N VAL A 62 43.98 -14.76 3.60
CA VAL A 62 43.38 -15.71 4.55
C VAL A 62 41.85 -15.55 4.62
N ALA A 63 41.37 -14.31 4.66
CA ALA A 63 39.91 -14.04 4.71
C ALA A 63 39.20 -14.44 3.42
N GLN A 64 39.82 -14.18 2.24
CA GLN A 64 39.26 -14.57 0.96
C GLN A 64 39.26 -16.09 0.77
N GLY A 65 40.32 -16.78 1.23
CA GLY A 65 40.38 -18.24 1.17
C GLY A 65 39.28 -18.91 1.99
N PHE A 66 39.08 -18.50 3.22
CA PHE A 66 37.93 -18.99 4.03
C PHE A 66 36.58 -18.67 3.40
N GLY A 67 36.38 -17.44 2.93
CA GLY A 67 35.14 -17.09 2.25
C GLY A 67 34.84 -17.95 1.03
N ARG A 68 35.88 -18.31 0.26
CA ARG A 68 35.72 -19.16 -0.93
C ARG A 68 35.45 -20.65 -0.59
N ILE A 69 36.12 -21.18 0.44
CA ILE A 69 35.93 -22.58 0.89
C ILE A 69 34.54 -22.77 1.50
N LEU A 70 34.03 -21.74 2.23
CA LEU A 70 32.74 -21.81 2.91
C LEU A 70 31.56 -21.32 2.07
N ALA A 71 31.81 -20.79 0.87
CA ALA A 71 30.76 -20.30 -0.01
C ALA A 71 29.72 -21.40 -0.29
N GLY A 72 28.43 -21.11 -0.01
CA GLY A 72 27.33 -22.06 -0.23
C GLY A 72 27.18 -23.16 0.81
N THR A 73 28.00 -23.20 1.86
CA THR A 73 27.96 -24.24 2.90
C THR A 73 27.07 -23.90 4.09
N GLY A 74 26.60 -22.66 4.19
CA GLY A 74 25.87 -22.16 5.37
C GLY A 74 26.75 -21.84 6.59
N PHE A 75 28.06 -21.78 6.39
CA PHE A 75 29.04 -21.46 7.44
C PHE A 75 29.86 -20.23 7.06
N GLU A 76 30.33 -19.50 8.04
CA GLU A 76 31.26 -18.37 7.91
C GLU A 76 32.37 -18.44 8.95
N VAL A 77 33.44 -17.64 8.75
CA VAL A 77 34.56 -17.59 9.68
C VAL A 77 34.58 -16.27 10.39
N GLU A 78 34.59 -16.31 11.70
CA GLU A 78 34.78 -15.18 12.59
C GLU A 78 36.24 -15.04 13.03
N ARG A 79 36.80 -13.82 12.94
CA ARG A 79 38.13 -13.56 13.44
C ARG A 79 38.11 -13.34 14.96
N ARG A 80 38.90 -14.10 15.72
CA ARG A 80 39.04 -13.98 17.18
C ARG A 80 40.44 -13.52 17.54
N ALA A 81 40.65 -13.15 18.79
CA ALA A 81 41.95 -12.64 19.28
C ALA A 81 43.11 -13.63 19.00
N ASN A 82 42.88 -14.94 18.99
CA ASN A 82 43.89 -16.00 18.84
C ASN A 82 43.72 -16.84 17.56
N GLY A 83 42.99 -16.37 16.53
CA GLY A 83 42.80 -17.11 15.28
C GLY A 83 41.46 -16.92 14.65
N TYR A 84 40.88 -17.98 14.10
CA TYR A 84 39.60 -18.00 13.43
C TYR A 84 38.68 -19.10 14.01
N ALA A 85 37.37 -18.86 14.03
CA ALA A 85 36.37 -19.85 14.42
C ALA A 85 35.31 -19.98 13.32
N VAL A 86 34.96 -21.21 12.92
CA VAL A 86 33.84 -21.45 12.02
C VAL A 86 32.57 -21.42 12.85
N LYS A 87 31.61 -20.63 12.41
CA LYS A 87 30.26 -20.57 12.94
C LYS A 87 29.25 -20.75 11.80
N ARG A 88 28.05 -21.18 12.11
CA ARG A 88 26.97 -21.15 11.11
C ARG A 88 26.76 -19.71 10.69
N SER A 89 26.76 -19.46 9.39
CA SER A 89 26.23 -18.21 8.85
C SER A 89 24.78 -18.14 9.28
N PRO A 90 24.29 -17.03 9.83
CA PRO A 90 22.86 -16.90 10.09
C PRO A 90 22.15 -17.05 8.75
N GLN A 91 21.68 -18.27 8.47
CA GLN A 91 20.90 -18.53 7.28
C GLN A 91 19.66 -17.67 7.36
N ALA A 92 19.46 -16.82 6.35
CA ALA A 92 18.23 -16.08 6.19
C ALA A 92 17.07 -17.08 6.19
N SER A 93 16.35 -17.08 7.28
CA SER A 93 15.19 -17.93 7.44
C SER A 93 14.12 -17.48 6.47
N VAL A 94 13.63 -18.37 5.63
CA VAL A 94 12.39 -18.20 4.88
C VAL A 94 11.25 -18.17 5.91
N SER A 95 11.13 -17.05 6.61
CA SER A 95 10.02 -16.77 7.51
C SER A 95 9.00 -15.93 6.75
N GLU A 96 7.78 -16.40 6.71
CA GLU A 96 6.66 -15.54 6.34
C GLU A 96 6.64 -14.35 7.31
N LEU A 97 7.01 -13.22 6.79
CA LEU A 97 6.79 -11.84 7.22
C LEU A 97 6.56 -11.58 8.70
N GLU A 98 7.62 -11.59 9.43
CA GLU A 98 7.81 -10.63 10.50
C GLU A 98 8.42 -9.36 9.91
N THR A 99 8.18 -8.21 10.54
CA THR A 99 8.79 -6.92 10.17
C THR A 99 10.31 -7.12 10.12
N VAL A 100 10.85 -7.35 8.93
CA VAL A 100 12.25 -7.76 8.76
C VAL A 100 13.15 -6.57 9.04
N ILE A 101 13.88 -6.62 10.14
CA ILE A 101 15.11 -5.85 10.28
C ILE A 101 16.21 -6.68 9.63
N VAL A 102 16.54 -6.35 8.40
CA VAL A 102 17.59 -7.05 7.65
C VAL A 102 18.97 -6.64 8.19
N GLN A 103 19.67 -7.59 8.75
CA GLN A 103 21.11 -7.50 9.00
C GLN A 103 21.84 -8.64 8.27
N GLY A 104 22.77 -8.30 7.37
CA GLY A 104 23.70 -9.26 6.71
C GLY A 104 23.51 -9.34 5.20
N GLU A 105 24.55 -9.66 4.49
CA GLU A 105 24.81 -9.67 3.03
C GLU A 105 23.77 -10.30 2.09
N HIS A 106 22.60 -10.71 2.57
CA HIS A 106 21.49 -11.13 1.75
C HIS A 106 20.73 -9.91 1.25
N ARG A 107 20.70 -9.74 -0.06
CA ARG A 107 19.88 -8.71 -0.70
C ARG A 107 18.41 -9.04 -0.47
N PRO A 108 17.61 -8.17 0.19
CA PRO A 108 16.18 -8.42 0.43
C PRO A 108 15.41 -8.71 -0.87
N GLN A 109 15.94 -8.21 -1.99
CA GLN A 109 15.41 -8.43 -3.33
C GLN A 109 15.52 -9.91 -3.78
N ASP A 110 16.50 -10.66 -3.29
CA ASP A 110 16.72 -12.07 -3.64
C ASP A 110 15.80 -13.00 -2.83
N GLU A 111 15.47 -12.60 -1.60
CA GLU A 111 14.57 -13.33 -0.73
C GLU A 111 13.17 -13.49 -1.33
N VAL A 112 12.71 -12.49 -2.09
CA VAL A 112 11.46 -12.57 -2.87
C VAL A 112 11.40 -13.81 -3.75
N TYR A 113 12.53 -14.24 -4.32
CA TYR A 113 12.63 -15.38 -5.25
C TYR A 113 12.92 -16.72 -4.55
N ARG A 114 13.08 -16.73 -3.23
CA ARG A 114 13.23 -17.93 -2.39
C ARG A 114 11.98 -18.24 -1.58
N THR A 115 11.11 -17.23 -1.40
CA THR A 115 9.90 -17.36 -0.60
C THR A 115 8.80 -18.12 -1.34
N ALA A 116 8.25 -19.18 -0.72
CA ALA A 116 7.16 -20.01 -1.22
C ALA A 116 5.78 -19.30 -1.11
N ALA A 117 5.71 -18.04 -1.51
CA ALA A 117 4.52 -17.18 -1.53
C ALA A 117 4.73 -16.04 -2.51
N SER A 118 3.67 -15.37 -2.93
CA SER A 118 3.78 -14.14 -3.74
C SER A 118 4.19 -12.96 -2.87
N VAL A 119 5.45 -12.57 -2.96
CA VAL A 119 6.04 -11.41 -2.29
C VAL A 119 6.65 -10.47 -3.32
N SER A 120 6.75 -9.19 -3.01
CA SER A 120 7.51 -8.19 -3.78
C SER A 120 8.29 -7.31 -2.84
N TYR A 121 9.44 -6.82 -3.28
CA TYR A 121 10.26 -5.88 -2.53
C TYR A 121 10.60 -4.68 -3.41
N LEU A 122 10.43 -3.47 -2.87
CA LEU A 122 10.86 -2.23 -3.47
C LEU A 122 12.03 -1.69 -2.66
N SER A 123 13.19 -1.66 -3.28
CA SER A 123 14.39 -1.09 -2.66
C SER A 123 14.30 0.43 -2.62
N ARG A 124 15.18 1.04 -1.84
CA ARG A 124 15.33 2.48 -1.82
C ARG A 124 15.64 3.05 -3.20
N ASP A 125 16.51 2.37 -3.97
CA ASP A 125 16.85 2.77 -5.34
C ASP A 125 15.64 2.73 -6.27
N ASP A 126 14.78 1.71 -6.15
CA ASP A 126 13.52 1.66 -6.92
C ASP A 126 12.59 2.83 -6.56
N ILE A 127 12.46 3.14 -5.27
CA ILE A 127 11.66 4.26 -4.77
C ILE A 127 12.20 5.61 -5.28
N GLU A 128 13.52 5.78 -5.31
CA GLU A 128 14.14 7.02 -5.76
C GLU A 128 14.11 7.19 -7.27
N ARG A 129 14.28 6.10 -8.03
CA ARG A 129 14.27 6.10 -9.49
C ARG A 129 12.89 6.45 -10.05
N PHE A 130 11.82 5.90 -9.51
CA PHE A 130 10.46 6.06 -10.02
C PHE A 130 9.53 6.73 -9.01
N ARG A 131 9.97 7.79 -8.43
CA ARG A 131 9.26 8.50 -7.37
C ARG A 131 7.88 9.04 -7.77
N GLY A 132 7.71 9.43 -9.04
CA GLY A 132 6.46 9.99 -9.55
C GLY A 132 6.05 11.32 -8.92
N THR A 133 4.80 11.71 -9.11
CA THR A 133 4.19 12.92 -8.54
C THR A 133 3.36 12.64 -7.29
N SER A 134 2.97 11.38 -7.08
CA SER A 134 2.22 10.89 -5.92
C SER A 134 2.96 9.74 -5.24
N ILE A 135 2.70 9.52 -3.95
CA ILE A 135 3.27 8.39 -3.20
C ILE A 135 2.95 7.03 -3.81
N GLY A 136 1.78 6.89 -4.44
CA GLY A 136 1.39 5.63 -5.06
C GLY A 136 2.15 5.27 -6.34
N ASP A 137 2.83 6.23 -6.97
CA ASP A 137 3.59 5.99 -8.20
C ASP A 137 4.77 5.03 -8.00
N ILE A 138 5.30 4.94 -6.77
CA ILE A 138 6.39 4.00 -6.42
C ILE A 138 5.97 2.53 -6.57
N PHE A 139 4.68 2.21 -6.52
CA PHE A 139 4.15 0.84 -6.68
C PHE A 139 3.93 0.46 -8.14
N GLN A 140 4.06 1.42 -9.06
CA GLN A 140 3.82 1.17 -10.48
C GLN A 140 4.81 0.14 -11.03
N GLY A 141 4.27 -0.90 -11.68
CA GLY A 141 5.07 -2.03 -12.15
C GLY A 141 5.18 -3.20 -11.16
N THR A 142 4.64 -3.09 -9.95
CA THR A 142 4.58 -4.21 -9.00
C THR A 142 3.42 -5.13 -9.37
N PRO A 143 3.65 -6.44 -9.64
CA PRO A 143 2.58 -7.36 -10.01
C PRO A 143 1.51 -7.46 -8.93
N GLY A 144 0.23 -7.44 -9.32
CA GLY A 144 -0.91 -7.60 -8.43
C GLY A 144 -1.16 -6.45 -7.47
N VAL A 145 -0.39 -5.35 -7.57
CA VAL A 145 -0.48 -4.17 -6.70
C VAL A 145 -0.89 -2.96 -7.50
N LEU A 146 -1.91 -2.26 -7.03
CA LEU A 146 -2.40 -0.99 -7.56
C LEU A 146 -2.63 -0.03 -6.39
N VAL A 147 -2.93 1.23 -6.69
CA VAL A 147 -3.20 2.24 -5.66
C VAL A 147 -4.51 2.94 -5.94
N GLY A 148 -5.39 2.96 -4.96
CA GLY A 148 -6.65 3.70 -5.00
C GLY A 148 -6.44 5.20 -4.79
N GLU A 149 -7.23 6.01 -5.48
CA GLU A 149 -7.21 7.48 -5.37
C GLU A 149 -5.82 8.13 -5.45
N ASN A 150 -4.92 7.57 -6.25
CA ASN A 150 -3.51 7.98 -6.31
C ASN A 150 -3.28 9.48 -6.54
N ARG A 151 -4.25 10.19 -7.16
CA ARG A 151 -4.17 11.62 -7.52
C ARG A 151 -5.00 12.54 -6.64
N ASN A 152 -5.62 12.01 -5.61
CA ASN A 152 -6.63 12.74 -4.84
C ASN A 152 -6.44 12.48 -3.35
N SER A 153 -5.69 13.29 -2.64
CA SER A 153 -5.52 13.29 -1.17
C SER A 153 -4.10 13.23 -0.61
N GLY A 154 -3.10 12.90 -1.39
CA GLY A 154 -1.73 12.69 -0.88
C GLY A 154 -1.56 11.52 0.11
N GLY A 155 -2.59 10.72 0.34
CA GLY A 155 -2.56 9.48 1.14
C GLY A 155 -2.36 8.25 0.27
N LEU A 156 -1.89 7.16 0.87
CA LEU A 156 -1.67 5.87 0.21
C LEU A 156 -2.78 4.89 0.59
N ASP A 157 -3.49 4.36 -0.41
CA ASP A 157 -4.52 3.33 -0.30
C ASP A 157 -4.18 2.16 -1.24
N VAL A 158 -3.57 1.11 -0.71
CA VAL A 158 -3.04 0.02 -1.53
C VAL A 158 -4.11 -1.02 -1.83
N ASN A 159 -4.18 -1.43 -3.10
CA ASN A 159 -4.99 -2.54 -3.59
C ASN A 159 -4.08 -3.71 -3.94
N ILE A 160 -4.32 -4.86 -3.34
CA ILE A 160 -3.65 -6.11 -3.68
C ILE A 160 -4.68 -7.09 -4.24
N ARG A 161 -4.55 -7.45 -5.52
CA ARG A 161 -5.42 -8.43 -6.18
C ARG A 161 -6.93 -8.14 -6.03
N GLY A 162 -7.32 -6.86 -6.08
CA GLY A 162 -8.72 -6.43 -5.92
C GLY A 162 -9.18 -6.28 -4.46
N MET A 163 -8.32 -6.52 -3.48
CA MET A 163 -8.60 -6.25 -2.06
C MET A 163 -8.00 -4.92 -1.66
N GLN A 164 -8.80 -4.03 -1.06
CA GLN A 164 -8.42 -2.68 -0.70
C GLN A 164 -9.20 -2.19 0.51
N GLY A 165 -8.59 -1.30 1.29
CA GLY A 165 -9.23 -0.54 2.35
C GLY A 165 -9.75 -1.36 3.53
N GLN A 166 -10.19 -0.68 4.57
CA GLN A 166 -10.83 -1.28 5.74
C GLN A 166 -9.97 -2.36 6.41
N SER A 167 -8.65 -2.17 6.42
CA SER A 167 -7.67 -3.15 6.93
C SER A 167 -7.55 -4.47 6.15
N ARG A 168 -8.06 -4.56 4.89
CA ARG A 168 -7.81 -5.72 4.02
C ARG A 168 -6.37 -5.81 3.57
N VAL A 169 -5.73 -4.64 3.40
CA VAL A 169 -4.31 -4.48 3.09
C VAL A 169 -3.74 -3.48 4.10
N PRO A 170 -3.35 -3.91 5.30
CA PRO A 170 -2.72 -3.02 6.27
C PRO A 170 -1.38 -2.51 5.75
N VAL A 171 -1.16 -1.20 5.94
CA VAL A 171 0.12 -0.53 5.72
C VAL A 171 0.78 -0.33 7.08
N LEU A 172 1.95 -0.92 7.25
CA LEU A 172 2.76 -0.85 8.46
C LEU A 172 3.99 0.02 8.21
N VAL A 173 4.28 0.95 9.10
CA VAL A 173 5.51 1.75 9.08
C VAL A 173 6.29 1.45 10.36
N ASP A 174 7.49 0.90 10.21
CA ASP A 174 8.28 0.34 11.33
C ASP A 174 7.41 -0.55 12.25
N GLY A 175 6.48 -1.34 11.64
CA GLY A 175 5.55 -2.25 12.31
C GLY A 175 4.33 -1.61 12.95
N ALA A 176 4.17 -0.28 12.94
CA ALA A 176 2.98 0.40 13.41
C ALA A 176 1.93 0.57 12.31
N ARG A 177 0.67 0.31 12.61
CA ARG A 177 -0.45 0.48 11.67
C ARG A 177 -0.90 1.93 11.62
N GLN A 178 -0.87 2.57 10.43
CA GLN A 178 -1.21 3.99 10.26
C GLN A 178 -2.54 4.26 9.57
N GLU A 179 -3.25 3.28 9.13
CA GLU A 179 -4.43 3.41 8.27
C GLU A 179 -5.56 4.22 8.92
N THR A 180 -6.11 5.21 8.19
CA THR A 180 -7.36 5.90 8.52
C THR A 180 -8.37 5.68 7.40
N THR A 181 -9.66 5.69 7.71
CA THR A 181 -10.72 5.57 6.70
C THR A 181 -11.43 6.89 6.52
N VAL A 182 -11.43 7.40 5.28
CA VAL A 182 -12.06 8.66 4.92
C VAL A 182 -13.25 8.40 4.00
N TYR A 183 -14.39 8.99 4.35
CA TYR A 183 -15.60 8.96 3.53
C TYR A 183 -15.44 9.82 2.28
N ARG A 184 -15.76 9.25 1.11
CA ARG A 184 -15.62 9.90 -0.20
C ARG A 184 -16.95 10.11 -0.90
N GLY A 185 -17.96 10.47 -0.14
CA GLY A 185 -19.32 10.67 -0.64
C GLY A 185 -19.95 9.34 -1.07
N TYR A 186 -20.93 9.42 -1.95
CA TYR A 186 -21.64 8.24 -2.46
C TYR A 186 -20.76 7.31 -3.29
N SER A 187 -19.59 7.78 -3.75
CA SER A 187 -18.70 7.01 -4.61
C SER A 187 -17.84 6.00 -3.87
N GLY A 188 -17.65 6.16 -2.56
CA GLY A 188 -16.87 5.16 -1.82
C GLY A 188 -16.18 5.66 -0.57
N VAL A 189 -15.14 4.94 -0.20
CA VAL A 189 -14.23 5.23 0.91
C VAL A 189 -12.80 5.04 0.46
N SER A 190 -11.88 5.76 1.07
CA SER A 190 -10.44 5.59 0.90
C SER A 190 -9.81 5.30 2.26
N SER A 191 -8.96 4.29 2.31
CA SER A 191 -8.14 4.00 3.49
C SER A 191 -6.77 4.62 3.26
N ARG A 192 -6.41 5.60 4.08
CA ARG A 192 -5.24 6.44 3.86
C ARG A 192 -4.16 6.16 4.88
N SER A 193 -2.95 5.91 4.39
CA SER A 193 -1.72 5.93 5.18
C SER A 193 -0.85 7.09 4.68
N TYR A 194 -0.25 7.83 5.59
CA TYR A 194 0.48 9.05 5.28
C TYR A 194 1.97 8.84 5.52
N VAL A 195 2.72 8.75 4.43
CA VAL A 195 4.16 8.49 4.45
C VAL A 195 4.89 9.38 3.45
N ASP A 196 6.11 9.76 3.78
CA ASP A 196 6.98 10.50 2.87
C ASP A 196 8.01 9.54 2.25
N PRO A 197 8.06 9.41 0.91
CA PRO A 197 8.99 8.52 0.25
C PRO A 197 10.47 8.85 0.51
N ASP A 198 10.83 10.10 0.89
CA ASP A 198 12.18 10.47 1.24
C ASP A 198 12.67 9.84 2.55
N LEU A 199 11.75 9.43 3.41
CA LEU A 199 12.03 8.81 4.70
C LEU A 199 11.88 7.27 4.69
N ILE A 200 11.53 6.66 3.56
CA ILE A 200 11.38 5.21 3.42
C ILE A 200 12.69 4.58 2.92
N GLY A 201 13.15 3.56 3.62
CA GLY A 201 14.36 2.78 3.29
C GLY A 201 14.08 1.50 2.50
N GLY A 202 12.83 1.02 2.48
CA GLY A 202 12.41 -0.16 1.71
C GLY A 202 10.97 -0.52 2.01
N ILE A 203 10.35 -1.24 1.07
CA ILE A 203 8.95 -1.69 1.16
C ILE A 203 8.87 -3.16 0.80
N GLU A 204 8.31 -3.93 1.69
CA GLU A 204 7.98 -5.33 1.47
C GLU A 204 6.46 -5.48 1.31
N ILE A 205 6.04 -6.27 0.33
CA ILE A 205 4.64 -6.47 -0.03
C ILE A 205 4.35 -7.95 -0.08
N SER A 206 3.59 -8.44 0.87
CA SER A 206 3.03 -9.79 0.87
C SER A 206 1.63 -9.81 0.30
N LYS A 207 1.36 -10.77 -0.56
CA LYS A 207 0.08 -10.89 -1.26
C LYS A 207 -0.71 -12.09 -0.76
N GLY A 208 -1.94 -11.84 -0.32
CA GLY A 208 -2.78 -12.81 0.36
C GLY A 208 -2.54 -12.89 1.87
N PRO A 209 -3.28 -13.75 2.59
CA PRO A 209 -3.18 -13.90 4.04
C PRO A 209 -1.78 -14.32 4.50
N VAL A 210 -1.29 -13.73 5.58
CA VAL A 210 0.01 -14.03 6.19
C VAL A 210 -0.13 -14.32 7.68
N ASN A 211 0.78 -15.11 8.23
CA ASN A 211 0.93 -15.31 9.68
C ASN A 211 1.81 -14.19 10.29
N GLY A 212 2.25 -14.32 11.52
CA GLY A 212 3.07 -13.32 12.21
C GLY A 212 2.27 -12.14 12.76
N VAL A 213 2.88 -11.27 13.52
CA VAL A 213 2.22 -10.15 14.24
C VAL A 213 1.56 -9.14 13.31
N GLY A 214 2.12 -8.91 12.12
CA GLY A 214 1.62 -7.96 11.12
C GLY A 214 0.40 -8.47 10.30
N GLY A 215 0.10 -9.77 10.34
CA GLY A 215 -0.93 -10.40 9.49
C GLY A 215 -2.37 -10.27 9.98
N VAL A 216 -2.62 -9.55 11.06
CA VAL A 216 -3.96 -9.41 11.67
C VAL A 216 -4.91 -8.69 10.72
N GLY A 217 -6.00 -9.37 10.30
CA GLY A 217 -7.01 -8.82 9.40
C GLY A 217 -6.59 -8.72 7.92
N ALA A 218 -5.37 -9.10 7.57
CA ALA A 218 -4.79 -9.00 6.24
C ALA A 218 -5.38 -10.04 5.27
N THR A 219 -6.55 -9.78 4.72
CA THR A 219 -7.20 -10.67 3.74
C THR A 219 -6.65 -10.51 2.33
N GLY A 220 -6.16 -9.33 1.98
CA GLY A 220 -5.54 -9.03 0.68
C GLY A 220 -4.02 -9.14 0.69
N GLY A 221 -3.39 -8.92 1.83
CA GLY A 221 -1.94 -8.89 1.99
C GLY A 221 -1.49 -7.82 2.96
N VAL A 222 -0.17 -7.60 3.05
CA VAL A 222 0.45 -6.60 3.94
C VAL A 222 1.46 -5.78 3.15
N VAL A 223 1.50 -4.48 3.42
CA VAL A 223 2.57 -3.58 2.95
C VAL A 223 3.37 -3.14 4.18
N ALA A 224 4.58 -3.63 4.31
CA ALA A 224 5.49 -3.28 5.41
C ALA A 224 6.57 -2.31 4.90
N MET A 225 6.61 -1.12 5.48
CA MET A 225 7.57 -0.07 5.16
C MET A 225 8.57 0.10 6.29
N ARG A 226 9.82 0.07 5.96
CA ARG A 226 10.91 0.42 6.87
C ARG A 226 11.30 1.88 6.61
N THR A 227 11.36 2.70 7.65
CA THR A 227 11.99 4.02 7.54
C THR A 227 13.51 3.91 7.40
N ILE A 228 14.17 4.98 6.96
CA ILE A 228 15.64 5.00 6.82
C ILE A 228 16.33 4.71 8.15
N ASN A 229 17.43 3.97 8.08
CA ASN A 229 18.32 3.61 9.19
C ASN A 229 19.70 4.27 9.02
N ALA A 230 20.58 4.06 9.99
CA ALA A 230 21.97 4.55 9.93
C ALA A 230 22.72 3.99 8.70
N ASP A 231 22.49 2.73 8.31
CA ASP A 231 23.10 2.08 7.14
C ASP A 231 22.66 2.71 5.80
N ASP A 232 21.51 3.37 5.77
CA ASP A 232 21.03 4.10 4.57
C ASP A 232 21.72 5.46 4.39
N ILE A 233 22.48 5.94 5.38
CA ILE A 233 23.06 7.30 5.43
C ILE A 233 24.58 7.27 5.62
N ILE A 234 25.09 6.43 6.52
CA ILE A 234 26.50 6.31 6.85
C ILE A 234 27.21 5.52 5.75
N ARG A 235 28.26 6.06 5.19
CA ARG A 235 29.09 5.39 4.19
C ARG A 235 30.06 4.41 4.85
N ASP A 236 30.49 3.41 4.09
CA ASP A 236 31.44 2.40 4.56
C ASP A 236 32.69 3.01 5.21
N GLY A 237 33.03 2.49 6.37
CA GLY A 237 34.19 2.94 7.14
C GLY A 237 34.06 4.31 7.84
N LYS A 238 32.81 4.81 7.96
CA LYS A 238 32.50 6.04 8.72
C LYS A 238 31.59 5.73 9.90
N ASP A 239 31.66 6.58 10.92
CA ASP A 239 30.80 6.51 12.10
C ASP A 239 29.65 7.54 12.05
N TRP A 240 29.61 8.38 11.05
CA TRP A 240 28.56 9.36 10.82
C TRP A 240 28.36 9.63 9.34
N GLY A 241 27.22 10.14 9.00
CA GLY A 241 26.90 10.59 7.66
C GLY A 241 25.79 11.63 7.65
N ILE A 242 25.80 12.49 6.64
CA ILE A 242 24.70 13.41 6.36
C ILE A 242 24.35 13.25 4.88
N ARG A 243 23.06 13.04 4.61
CA ARG A 243 22.53 13.01 3.27
C ARG A 243 21.61 14.19 3.05
N VAL A 244 21.88 14.97 2.02
CA VAL A 244 21.03 16.06 1.56
C VAL A 244 20.52 15.73 0.18
N ARG A 245 19.21 15.84 -0.02
CA ARG A 245 18.59 15.66 -1.32
C ARG A 245 17.68 16.84 -1.64
N GLY A 246 17.77 17.31 -2.88
CA GLY A 246 16.88 18.29 -3.47
C GLY A 246 16.36 17.80 -4.80
N SER A 247 15.09 18.05 -5.11
CA SER A 247 14.54 17.78 -6.43
C SER A 247 13.49 18.81 -6.80
N THR A 248 13.35 19.03 -8.12
CA THR A 248 12.32 19.91 -8.67
C THR A 248 11.66 19.26 -9.86
N SER A 249 10.38 19.59 -10.13
CA SER A 249 9.63 19.06 -11.25
C SER A 249 8.74 20.11 -11.93
N GLY A 250 8.62 19.97 -13.24
CA GLY A 250 7.75 20.79 -14.11
C GLY A 250 6.30 20.28 -14.12
N ASN A 251 5.57 20.68 -15.17
CA ASN A 251 4.17 20.30 -15.42
C ASN A 251 3.20 20.67 -14.29
N SER A 252 3.50 21.70 -13.52
CA SER A 252 2.62 22.15 -12.42
C SER A 252 2.76 23.65 -12.21
N SER A 253 1.71 24.25 -11.63
CA SER A 253 1.68 25.66 -11.27
C SER A 253 0.96 25.85 -9.94
N ALA A 254 0.76 27.11 -9.52
CA ALA A 254 -0.01 27.44 -8.34
C ALA A 254 -1.45 26.92 -8.44
N ALA A 255 -2.02 26.49 -7.32
CA ALA A 255 -3.44 26.19 -7.25
C ALA A 255 -4.25 27.47 -7.53
N PRO A 256 -5.30 27.38 -8.36
CA PRO A 256 -6.19 28.52 -8.56
C PRO A 256 -6.95 28.85 -7.26
N ALA A 257 -7.59 30.02 -7.25
CA ALA A 257 -8.37 30.46 -6.09
C ALA A 257 -9.53 29.50 -5.80
N PRO A 258 -9.88 29.28 -4.53
CA PRO A 258 -11.07 28.52 -4.16
C PRO A 258 -12.32 29.03 -4.89
N GLY A 259 -13.17 28.11 -5.35
CA GLY A 259 -14.35 28.40 -6.17
C GLY A 259 -14.09 28.39 -7.68
N THR A 260 -12.83 28.42 -8.14
CA THR A 260 -12.51 28.33 -9.57
C THR A 260 -13.02 26.99 -10.15
N ALA A 261 -13.71 27.07 -11.30
CA ALA A 261 -14.25 25.92 -12.00
C ALA A 261 -13.15 25.17 -12.78
N GLY A 262 -13.26 23.83 -12.87
CA GLY A 262 -12.43 22.97 -13.71
C GLY A 262 -13.25 21.96 -14.50
N GLY A 263 -12.69 21.50 -15.62
CA GLY A 263 -13.31 20.48 -16.43
C GLY A 263 -14.55 20.92 -17.21
N VAL A 264 -15.23 19.93 -17.81
CA VAL A 264 -16.50 20.15 -18.51
C VAL A 264 -17.58 20.57 -17.51
N GLN A 265 -18.17 21.73 -17.76
CA GLN A 265 -19.26 22.30 -16.95
C GLN A 265 -20.58 22.17 -17.71
N ASN A 266 -21.70 22.23 -16.95
CA ASN A 266 -23.04 22.43 -17.49
C ASN A 266 -23.45 21.36 -18.54
N THR A 267 -23.33 20.09 -18.18
CA THR A 267 -23.97 19.01 -18.94
C THR A 267 -25.44 18.89 -18.52
N GLY A 268 -26.27 18.40 -19.40
CA GLY A 268 -27.69 18.21 -19.09
C GLY A 268 -28.62 18.55 -20.25
N LYS A 269 -29.87 18.81 -19.91
CA LYS A 269 -30.94 19.14 -20.85
C LYS A 269 -31.25 20.63 -20.78
N PHE A 270 -31.21 21.30 -21.90
CA PHE A 270 -31.49 22.71 -22.07
C PHE A 270 -32.60 22.91 -23.09
N HIS A 271 -33.28 24.00 -23.02
CA HIS A 271 -34.27 24.40 -24.00
C HIS A 271 -33.74 25.55 -24.82
N ASP A 272 -33.69 25.36 -26.15
CA ASP A 272 -33.33 26.37 -27.11
C ASP A 272 -34.64 27.01 -27.64
N ASN A 273 -34.63 28.34 -27.84
CA ASN A 273 -35.76 29.11 -28.37
C ASN A 273 -37.11 29.00 -27.61
N CYS A 274 -37.11 29.03 -26.30
CA CYS A 274 -38.36 29.05 -25.55
C CYS A 274 -39.07 30.44 -25.61
N ALA A 275 -40.23 30.46 -26.26
CA ALA A 275 -41.04 31.69 -26.37
C ALA A 275 -41.76 32.13 -25.06
N VAL A 276 -41.84 31.23 -24.04
CA VAL A 276 -42.57 31.47 -22.80
C VAL A 276 -41.70 31.15 -21.59
N PRO A 277 -41.08 32.16 -20.97
CA PRO A 277 -40.16 31.97 -19.83
C PRO A 277 -40.69 31.13 -18.66
N SER A 278 -41.96 31.25 -18.34
CA SER A 278 -42.58 30.52 -17.25
C SER A 278 -42.72 29.00 -17.50
N VAL A 279 -42.68 28.56 -18.75
CA VAL A 279 -42.80 27.15 -19.14
C VAL A 279 -41.45 26.45 -19.14
N CYS A 280 -40.39 27.18 -19.41
CA CYS A 280 -39.05 26.61 -19.59
C CYS A 280 -38.18 26.64 -18.32
N GLY A 281 -38.72 27.04 -17.20
CA GLY A 281 -38.02 27.04 -15.92
C GLY A 281 -36.78 27.92 -15.83
N GLY A 282 -36.64 28.93 -16.71
CA GLY A 282 -35.52 29.89 -16.63
C GLY A 282 -34.17 29.42 -17.18
N GLN A 283 -34.11 28.28 -17.83
CA GLN A 283 -32.86 27.78 -18.45
C GLN A 283 -32.79 28.18 -19.93
N PHE A 284 -32.38 29.41 -20.20
CA PHE A 284 -32.56 30.07 -21.53
C PHE A 284 -31.33 30.13 -22.40
N ALA A 285 -30.18 29.96 -21.88
CA ALA A 285 -28.97 30.03 -22.66
C ALA A 285 -28.19 28.72 -22.55
N MET A 286 -27.60 28.24 -23.66
CA MET A 286 -26.52 27.28 -23.56
C MET A 286 -25.50 27.87 -22.59
N PRO A 287 -25.26 27.22 -21.47
CA PRO A 287 -24.24 27.69 -20.55
C PRO A 287 -22.93 27.76 -21.30
N ASP A 288 -22.33 28.92 -21.36
CA ASP A 288 -20.98 29.05 -21.82
C ASP A 288 -20.13 28.08 -20.99
N SER A 289 -19.43 27.18 -21.70
CA SER A 289 -18.44 26.30 -21.10
C SER A 289 -17.23 27.16 -20.71
N HIS A 290 -17.44 28.12 -19.78
CA HIS A 290 -16.42 29.06 -19.39
C HIS A 290 -15.32 28.36 -18.61
N ARG A 291 -14.24 28.13 -19.32
CA ARG A 291 -12.93 27.90 -18.76
C ARG A 291 -12.17 29.21 -18.82
N THR A 292 -11.43 29.48 -17.78
CA THR A 292 -10.39 30.50 -17.86
C THR A 292 -9.33 30.01 -18.85
N GLU A 293 -8.92 30.85 -19.78
CA GLU A 293 -7.82 30.53 -20.72
C GLU A 293 -6.57 30.05 -19.95
N SER A 294 -6.31 30.63 -18.79
CA SER A 294 -5.23 30.23 -17.89
C SER A 294 -5.25 28.76 -17.42
N ALA A 295 -6.39 28.06 -17.48
CA ALA A 295 -6.46 26.63 -17.19
C ALA A 295 -5.64 25.78 -18.17
N PHE A 296 -5.22 26.32 -19.31
CA PHE A 296 -4.41 25.65 -20.34
C PHE A 296 -2.99 26.21 -20.48
N ASP A 297 -2.61 27.17 -19.64
CA ASP A 297 -1.28 27.77 -19.61
C ASP A 297 -0.27 26.82 -18.96
N ARG A 298 -0.05 25.68 -19.61
CA ARG A 298 0.89 24.66 -19.14
C ARG A 298 2.31 25.19 -19.21
N PRO A 299 3.08 25.18 -18.09
CA PRO A 299 4.48 25.60 -18.07
C PRO A 299 5.34 24.80 -19.05
N ALA A 300 6.47 25.39 -19.45
CA ALA A 300 7.46 24.65 -20.23
C ALA A 300 7.98 23.42 -19.47
N LEU A 301 8.46 22.40 -20.20
CA LEU A 301 8.87 21.12 -19.61
C LEU A 301 9.90 21.27 -18.48
N LEU A 302 10.81 22.23 -18.61
CA LEU A 302 11.89 22.52 -17.66
C LEU A 302 11.61 23.76 -16.80
N ASP A 303 10.36 24.20 -16.71
CA ASP A 303 9.93 25.28 -15.82
C ASP A 303 9.41 24.66 -14.51
N PRO A 304 10.23 24.59 -13.45
CA PRO A 304 9.89 23.87 -12.25
C PRO A 304 9.06 24.73 -11.29
N TYR A 305 7.94 24.21 -10.84
CA TYR A 305 7.15 24.80 -9.76
C TYR A 305 7.15 23.93 -8.50
N SER A 306 7.08 22.61 -8.70
CA SER A 306 7.08 21.64 -7.61
C SER A 306 8.50 21.30 -7.15
N TYR A 307 8.69 21.10 -5.85
CA TYR A 307 9.98 20.72 -5.29
C TYR A 307 9.85 19.75 -4.12
N ALA A 308 10.92 19.01 -3.85
CA ALA A 308 11.12 18.27 -2.62
C ALA A 308 12.56 18.47 -2.14
N ALA A 309 12.73 18.59 -0.84
CA ALA A 309 14.04 18.69 -0.19
C ALA A 309 14.03 17.84 1.08
N SER A 310 15.11 17.11 1.31
CA SER A 310 15.29 16.33 2.53
C SER A 310 16.72 16.39 3.03
N ILE A 311 16.86 16.32 4.34
CA ILE A 311 18.13 16.17 5.04
C ILE A 311 17.98 15.02 6.04
N ALA A 312 18.96 14.12 6.05
CA ALA A 312 19.03 13.02 7.00
C ALA A 312 20.47 12.93 7.53
N GLY A 313 20.58 12.84 8.84
CA GLY A 313 21.86 12.64 9.52
C GLY A 313 21.82 11.36 10.33
N ALA A 314 22.93 10.65 10.38
CA ALA A 314 23.11 9.48 11.22
C ALA A 314 24.46 9.52 11.93
N TRP A 315 24.47 8.96 13.13
CA TRP A 315 25.66 8.83 13.95
C TRP A 315 25.66 7.45 14.63
N ARG A 316 26.79 6.76 14.57
CA ARG A 316 26.99 5.40 15.07
C ARG A 316 28.16 5.36 16.03
N ILE A 317 27.92 4.77 17.19
CA ILE A 317 28.96 4.29 18.10
C ILE A 317 28.72 2.80 18.36
N GLU A 318 29.64 2.13 19.04
CA GLU A 318 29.56 0.68 19.27
C GLU A 318 28.18 0.20 19.79
N SER A 319 27.60 0.93 20.72
CA SER A 319 26.32 0.57 21.38
C SER A 319 25.09 1.29 20.85
N LEU A 320 25.23 2.33 20.02
CA LEU A 320 24.10 3.21 19.67
C LEU A 320 24.18 3.74 18.25
N ASP A 321 23.09 3.59 17.50
CA ASP A 321 22.86 4.34 16.26
C ASP A 321 21.79 5.39 16.51
N LEU A 322 22.01 6.60 16.00
CA LEU A 322 21.04 7.68 16.01
C LEU A 322 20.79 8.14 14.59
N VAL A 323 19.52 8.37 14.24
CA VAL A 323 19.09 8.91 12.94
C VAL A 323 18.11 10.06 13.19
N ALA A 324 18.32 11.16 12.50
CA ALA A 324 17.39 12.29 12.46
C ALA A 324 17.20 12.72 11.00
N ALA A 325 15.96 12.92 10.58
CA ALA A 325 15.68 13.37 9.22
C ALA A 325 14.50 14.34 9.19
N TYR A 326 14.55 15.23 8.21
CA TYR A 326 13.50 16.17 7.88
C TYR A 326 13.30 16.18 6.36
N SER A 327 12.04 16.20 5.92
CA SER A 327 11.67 16.35 4.52
C SER A 327 10.60 17.40 4.36
N LYS A 328 10.68 18.18 3.28
CA LYS A 328 9.69 19.16 2.85
C LYS A 328 9.39 18.94 1.38
N ARG A 329 8.09 18.86 1.03
CA ARG A 329 7.63 18.67 -0.35
C ARG A 329 6.51 19.64 -0.67
N ARG A 330 6.59 20.25 -1.85
CA ARG A 330 5.51 21.04 -2.45
C ARG A 330 5.21 20.50 -3.83
N GLN A 331 3.99 20.04 -4.04
CA GLN A 331 3.44 19.67 -5.33
C GLN A 331 2.44 20.72 -5.76
N GLY A 332 2.67 21.37 -6.88
CA GLY A 332 1.70 22.29 -7.49
C GLY A 332 0.54 21.53 -8.15
N THR A 333 -0.45 22.26 -8.59
CA THR A 333 -1.56 21.73 -9.40
C THR A 333 -1.03 21.35 -10.78
N TYR A 334 -1.10 20.07 -11.13
CA TYR A 334 -0.53 19.55 -12.39
C TYR A 334 -1.48 19.71 -13.57
N TYR A 335 -0.93 19.53 -14.78
CA TYR A 335 -1.66 19.53 -16.05
C TYR A 335 -1.79 18.10 -16.58
N ALA A 336 -2.99 17.77 -17.10
CA ALA A 336 -3.28 16.48 -17.71
C ALA A 336 -2.49 16.28 -19.02
N GLY A 337 -2.35 15.03 -19.47
CA GLY A 337 -1.79 14.72 -20.77
C GLY A 337 -2.66 15.23 -21.93
N LYS A 338 -2.09 15.32 -23.13
CA LYS A 338 -2.79 15.85 -24.32
C LYS A 338 -3.26 14.78 -25.29
N HIS A 339 -2.69 13.56 -25.22
CA HIS A 339 -2.92 12.51 -26.20
C HIS A 339 -3.73 11.35 -25.61
N GLY A 340 -4.80 10.95 -26.28
CA GLY A 340 -5.63 9.82 -25.86
C GLY A 340 -7.11 10.17 -25.66
N PRO A 341 -7.85 9.45 -24.80
CA PRO A 341 -9.31 9.59 -24.68
C PRO A 341 -9.71 10.83 -23.85
N THR A 342 -9.37 12.01 -24.36
CA THR A 342 -9.78 13.28 -23.80
C THR A 342 -11.28 13.48 -23.96
N PRO A 343 -11.96 14.23 -23.07
CA PRO A 343 -13.40 14.44 -23.20
C PRO A 343 -13.73 15.31 -24.41
N GLU A 344 -14.78 14.88 -25.10
CA GLU A 344 -15.41 15.63 -26.19
C GLU A 344 -16.85 15.92 -25.82
N LEU A 345 -17.32 17.15 -26.06
CA LEU A 345 -18.71 17.51 -25.84
C LEU A 345 -19.58 16.84 -26.89
N THR A 346 -20.73 16.33 -26.48
CA THR A 346 -21.76 15.77 -27.34
C THR A 346 -23.01 16.63 -27.30
N TYR A 347 -23.59 16.91 -28.44
CA TYR A 347 -24.81 17.69 -28.61
C TYR A 347 -25.87 16.83 -29.29
N ALA A 348 -27.01 16.67 -28.64
CA ALA A 348 -28.19 16.06 -29.25
C ALA A 348 -29.34 17.06 -29.22
N LYS A 349 -29.91 17.39 -30.40
CA LYS A 349 -31.06 18.29 -30.49
C LYS A 349 -32.31 17.48 -30.85
N GLU A 350 -33.34 17.58 -30.01
CA GLU A 350 -34.66 17.01 -30.25
C GLU A 350 -35.61 18.17 -30.50
N SER A 351 -36.20 18.23 -31.69
CA SER A 351 -37.16 19.27 -32.04
C SER A 351 -38.57 18.82 -31.71
N GLU A 352 -39.18 19.49 -30.75
CA GLU A 352 -40.61 19.35 -30.38
C GLU A 352 -41.43 20.51 -30.99
N PRO A 353 -42.78 20.36 -31.15
CA PRO A 353 -43.59 21.34 -31.85
C PRO A 353 -43.53 22.77 -31.32
N PHE A 354 -43.07 22.98 -30.09
CA PHE A 354 -43.02 24.31 -29.44
C PHE A 354 -41.71 24.61 -28.75
N LEU A 355 -40.76 23.65 -28.67
CA LEU A 355 -39.51 23.72 -27.92
C LEU A 355 -38.42 22.84 -28.50
N ASP A 356 -37.31 23.42 -28.87
CA ASP A 356 -36.13 22.65 -29.18
C ASP A 356 -35.41 22.27 -27.87
N LYS A 357 -35.24 20.97 -27.64
CA LYS A 357 -34.53 20.44 -26.48
C LYS A 357 -33.13 20.08 -26.89
N VAL A 358 -32.14 20.67 -26.24
CA VAL A 358 -30.74 20.38 -26.47
C VAL A 358 -30.21 19.60 -25.29
N THR A 359 -29.65 18.42 -25.53
CA THR A 359 -28.94 17.64 -24.53
C THR A 359 -27.46 17.80 -24.75
N ILE A 360 -26.74 18.33 -23.75
CA ILE A 360 -25.29 18.46 -23.75
C ILE A 360 -24.75 17.34 -22.84
N GLY A 361 -23.91 16.52 -23.41
CA GLY A 361 -23.16 15.47 -22.69
C GLY A 361 -21.69 15.54 -23.02
N TYR A 362 -20.92 14.57 -22.56
CA TYR A 362 -19.53 14.39 -22.95
C TYR A 362 -19.21 12.91 -23.11
N GLN A 363 -18.21 12.63 -23.96
CA GLN A 363 -17.58 11.32 -24.09
C GLN A 363 -16.11 11.46 -23.71
N GLY A 364 -15.56 10.46 -23.03
CA GLY A 364 -14.17 10.46 -22.59
C GLY A 364 -14.00 9.75 -21.25
N ALA A 365 -12.74 9.63 -20.79
CA ALA A 365 -12.42 8.93 -19.56
C ALA A 365 -12.77 9.76 -18.31
N THR A 366 -12.66 11.09 -18.41
CA THR A 366 -12.98 12.03 -17.32
C THR A 366 -13.59 13.29 -17.87
N ARG A 367 -13.95 14.24 -17.00
CA ARG A 367 -14.46 15.56 -17.38
C ARG A 367 -13.38 16.59 -17.68
N PHE A 368 -12.12 16.36 -17.26
CA PHE A 368 -11.03 17.29 -17.53
C PHE A 368 -10.56 17.14 -18.97
N TYR A 369 -10.27 18.25 -19.62
CA TYR A 369 -9.77 18.21 -20.99
C TYR A 369 -8.28 17.89 -21.06
N GLY A 370 -7.84 17.49 -22.24
CA GLY A 370 -6.41 17.25 -22.49
C GLY A 370 -5.61 18.54 -22.34
N GLY A 371 -4.53 18.49 -21.55
CA GLY A 371 -3.68 19.63 -21.27
C GLY A 371 -4.23 20.65 -20.27
N GLU A 372 -5.41 20.41 -19.67
CA GLU A 372 -6.03 21.25 -18.65
C GLU A 372 -5.33 21.09 -17.31
N GLN A 373 -5.26 22.17 -16.54
CA GLN A 373 -4.85 22.17 -15.14
C GLN A 373 -5.88 21.41 -14.30
N VAL A 374 -5.43 20.37 -13.62
CA VAL A 374 -6.29 19.51 -12.79
C VAL A 374 -6.39 20.09 -11.39
N ILE A 375 -7.46 20.86 -11.14
CA ILE A 375 -7.69 21.53 -9.86
C ILE A 375 -7.77 20.52 -8.69
N ASN A 376 -7.45 20.96 -7.47
CA ASN A 376 -7.37 20.14 -6.26
C ASN A 376 -6.33 19.03 -6.29
N SER A 377 -5.30 19.13 -7.13
CA SER A 377 -4.20 18.17 -7.19
C SER A 377 -2.90 18.65 -6.50
N ASN A 378 -2.95 19.78 -5.85
CA ASN A 378 -1.83 20.36 -5.12
C ASN A 378 -1.65 19.74 -3.73
N SER A 379 -0.41 19.71 -3.24
CA SER A 379 -0.10 19.35 -1.85
C SER A 379 1.16 20.04 -1.34
N ASN A 380 1.21 20.22 -0.03
CA ASN A 380 2.37 20.77 0.68
C ASN A 380 2.56 19.97 1.97
N SER A 381 3.65 19.23 2.09
CA SER A 381 3.89 18.34 3.22
C SER A 381 5.26 18.54 3.85
N ASP A 382 5.35 18.24 5.13
CA ASP A 382 6.60 18.13 5.87
C ASP A 382 6.60 16.86 6.73
N SER A 383 7.78 16.27 6.92
CA SER A 383 7.96 15.04 7.67
C SER A 383 9.21 15.10 8.52
N GLN A 384 9.13 14.48 9.70
CA GLN A 384 10.21 14.41 10.67
C GLN A 384 10.38 12.98 11.15
N LEU A 385 11.60 12.50 11.17
CA LEU A 385 11.97 11.18 11.69
C LEU A 385 13.06 11.32 12.74
N LEU A 386 12.85 10.68 13.88
CA LEU A 386 13.87 10.46 14.91
C LEU A 386 13.90 8.97 15.20
N LYS A 387 15.08 8.35 15.13
CA LYS A 387 15.25 6.92 15.40
C LYS A 387 16.52 6.70 16.21
N GLY A 388 16.45 5.83 17.19
CA GLY A 388 17.59 5.39 18.00
C GLY A 388 17.59 3.88 18.13
N LYS A 389 18.71 3.23 17.86
CA LYS A 389 18.92 1.79 18.03
C LYS A 389 20.04 1.56 19.03
N LEU A 390 19.71 1.04 20.19
CA LEU A 390 20.63 0.72 21.28
C LEU A 390 20.92 -0.78 21.27
N ARG A 391 22.21 -1.15 21.18
CA ARG A 391 22.70 -2.51 21.32
C ARG A 391 23.10 -2.72 22.76
N LEU A 392 22.54 -3.74 23.40
CA LEU A 392 22.79 -4.12 24.79
C LEU A 392 23.63 -5.41 24.83
N PRO A 393 24.29 -5.72 25.96
CA PRO A 393 25.00 -7.00 26.13
C PRO A 393 24.07 -8.21 25.90
N ALA A 394 24.67 -9.35 25.56
CA ALA A 394 23.98 -10.63 25.30
C ALA A 394 22.99 -10.58 24.14
N ASP A 395 23.42 -9.95 23.03
CA ASP A 395 22.70 -9.89 21.76
C ASP A 395 21.29 -9.31 21.84
N GLN A 396 21.11 -8.34 22.71
CA GLN A 396 19.86 -7.59 22.86
C GLN A 396 19.90 -6.26 22.11
N GLN A 397 18.77 -5.82 21.59
CA GLN A 397 18.64 -4.51 21.02
C GLN A 397 17.30 -3.85 21.30
N VAL A 398 17.33 -2.53 21.43
CA VAL A 398 16.13 -1.69 21.57
C VAL A 398 16.13 -0.66 20.46
N GLU A 399 15.04 -0.58 19.70
CA GLU A 399 14.84 0.47 18.71
C GLU A 399 13.66 1.35 19.10
N LEU A 400 13.88 2.66 19.12
CA LEU A 400 12.85 3.68 19.32
C LEU A 400 12.73 4.50 18.05
N SER A 401 11.51 4.72 17.57
CA SER A 401 11.25 5.53 16.38
C SER A 401 10.09 6.48 16.64
N TYR A 402 10.23 7.71 16.13
CA TYR A 402 9.15 8.69 16.06
C TYR A 402 9.11 9.30 14.68
N LEU A 403 7.95 9.19 14.02
CA LEU A 403 7.66 9.76 12.71
C LEU A 403 6.48 10.72 12.82
N ARG A 404 6.65 11.96 12.34
CA ARG A 404 5.57 12.91 12.15
C ARG A 404 5.47 13.25 10.67
N TYR A 405 4.26 13.19 10.14
CA TYR A 405 3.88 13.65 8.81
C TYR A 405 2.80 14.72 8.94
N HIS A 406 2.97 15.85 8.25
CA HIS A 406 1.96 16.88 8.14
C HIS A 406 1.76 17.24 6.67
N SER A 407 0.52 17.43 6.23
CA SER A 407 0.23 17.81 4.85
C SER A 407 -1.04 18.64 4.75
N GLU A 408 -0.97 19.67 3.92
CA GLU A 408 -2.11 20.40 3.37
C GLU A 408 -2.26 19.98 1.90
N TYR A 409 -3.46 19.59 1.49
CA TYR A 409 -3.67 19.04 0.15
C TYR A 409 -5.04 19.39 -0.40
N GLY A 410 -5.11 19.60 -1.72
CA GLY A 410 -6.36 19.68 -2.46
C GLY A 410 -6.99 18.31 -2.63
N GLU A 411 -8.30 18.23 -2.57
CA GLU A 411 -9.03 17.01 -2.86
C GLU A 411 -10.39 17.28 -3.49
N LEU A 412 -10.82 16.38 -4.36
CA LEU A 412 -12.15 16.36 -4.95
C LEU A 412 -12.99 15.30 -4.25
N MET A 413 -14.17 15.68 -3.82
CA MET A 413 -15.18 14.71 -3.42
C MET A 413 -15.77 14.06 -4.68
N PRO A 414 -15.58 12.75 -4.91
CA PRO A 414 -16.01 12.10 -6.14
C PRO A 414 -17.51 12.27 -6.45
N SER A 415 -18.35 12.33 -5.41
CA SER A 415 -19.78 12.57 -5.57
C SER A 415 -20.12 13.95 -6.17
N GLN A 416 -19.25 14.95 -6.06
CA GLN A 416 -19.45 16.25 -6.71
C GLN A 416 -19.43 16.13 -8.23
N LEU A 417 -18.53 15.26 -8.76
CA LEU A 417 -18.44 14.98 -10.18
C LEU A 417 -19.66 14.24 -10.74
N LEU A 418 -20.21 13.35 -9.94
CA LEU A 418 -21.20 12.38 -10.37
C LEU A 418 -22.64 12.86 -10.18
N TRP A 419 -22.87 13.62 -9.13
CA TRP A 419 -24.21 14.01 -8.71
C TRP A 419 -24.52 15.49 -8.95
N PHE A 420 -23.49 16.37 -8.82
CA PHE A 420 -23.69 17.81 -8.86
C PHE A 420 -23.15 18.47 -10.11
N ASP A 421 -22.53 17.69 -11.00
CA ASP A 421 -22.07 18.13 -12.32
C ASP A 421 -21.09 19.31 -12.32
N LYS A 422 -20.48 19.63 -11.15
CA LYS A 422 -19.58 20.76 -10.96
C LYS A 422 -18.31 20.38 -10.24
N ILE A 423 -17.18 20.84 -10.78
CA ILE A 423 -15.86 20.70 -10.19
C ILE A 423 -15.38 22.09 -9.80
N ARG A 424 -15.04 22.28 -8.53
CA ARG A 424 -14.51 23.52 -8.00
C ARG A 424 -13.20 23.30 -7.26
N GLN A 425 -12.27 24.24 -7.35
CA GLN A 425 -11.14 24.31 -6.44
C GLN A 425 -11.65 24.54 -5.04
N THR A 426 -11.22 23.70 -4.09
CA THR A 426 -11.52 23.86 -2.66
C THR A 426 -10.34 24.51 -1.94
N SER A 427 -10.57 25.00 -0.73
CA SER A 427 -9.50 25.22 0.23
C SER A 427 -8.87 23.86 0.59
N ASN A 428 -7.58 23.85 0.91
CA ASN A 428 -6.87 22.61 1.21
C ASN A 428 -7.40 21.92 2.47
N SER A 429 -7.57 20.62 2.38
CA SER A 429 -7.70 19.73 3.52
C SER A 429 -6.35 19.56 4.22
N GLU A 430 -6.36 19.16 5.49
CA GLU A 430 -5.17 19.07 6.32
C GLU A 430 -5.11 17.73 7.06
N VAL A 431 -3.92 17.17 7.22
CA VAL A 431 -3.69 15.99 8.04
C VAL A 431 -2.38 16.11 8.81
N THR A 432 -2.40 15.67 10.07
CA THR A 432 -1.20 15.43 10.87
C THR A 432 -1.24 14.00 11.40
N ALA A 433 -0.29 13.18 10.98
CA ALA A 433 -0.12 11.81 11.42
C ALA A 433 1.17 11.66 12.21
N GLN A 434 1.09 11.06 13.38
CA GLN A 434 2.22 10.81 14.28
C GLN A 434 2.28 9.33 14.61
N THR A 435 3.47 8.77 14.57
CA THR A 435 3.73 7.35 14.89
C THR A 435 4.93 7.27 15.82
N ALA A 436 4.76 6.59 16.94
CA ALA A 436 5.83 6.26 17.84
C ALA A 436 5.91 4.74 18.00
N THR A 437 7.12 4.18 17.93
CA THR A 437 7.37 2.75 18.12
C THR A 437 8.49 2.52 19.10
N ALA A 438 8.39 1.45 19.88
CA ALA A 438 9.47 0.90 20.69
C ALA A 438 9.52 -0.60 20.47
N ARG A 439 10.66 -1.11 20.03
CA ARG A 439 10.88 -2.52 19.73
C ARG A 439 12.07 -3.04 20.51
N TYR A 440 11.93 -4.23 21.02
CA TYR A 440 12.99 -4.96 21.68
C TYR A 440 13.17 -6.30 21.01
N GLU A 441 14.41 -6.66 20.76
CA GLU A 441 14.79 -7.95 20.19
C GLU A 441 15.90 -8.55 21.03
N TRP A 442 15.79 -9.86 21.27
CA TRP A 442 16.80 -10.66 21.97
C TRP A 442 17.05 -11.96 21.21
N ASP A 443 18.25 -12.08 20.66
CA ASP A 443 18.67 -13.20 19.83
C ASP A 443 20.03 -13.74 20.32
N PRO A 444 20.05 -14.44 21.48
CA PRO A 444 21.29 -14.89 22.11
C PRO A 444 22.00 -15.93 21.25
N ALA A 445 23.27 -15.69 20.94
CA ALA A 445 24.09 -16.56 20.09
C ALA A 445 24.27 -17.98 20.67
N ASP A 446 24.03 -18.21 21.94
CA ASP A 446 24.15 -19.48 22.64
C ASP A 446 22.84 -20.30 22.70
N SER A 447 21.73 -19.78 22.13
CA SER A 447 20.42 -20.45 22.18
C SER A 447 19.67 -20.33 20.86
N SER A 448 19.47 -21.41 20.18
CA SER A 448 18.60 -21.47 18.98
C SER A 448 17.09 -21.50 19.30
N LEU A 449 16.73 -21.57 20.60
CA LEU A 449 15.32 -21.58 21.02
C LEU A 449 14.75 -20.21 21.32
N ILE A 450 15.59 -19.18 21.35
CA ILE A 450 15.22 -17.82 21.71
C ILE A 450 15.59 -16.88 20.57
N HIS A 451 14.59 -16.35 19.91
CA HIS A 451 14.65 -15.17 19.08
C HIS A 451 13.40 -14.37 19.42
N LEU A 452 13.47 -13.65 20.53
CA LEU A 452 12.34 -12.94 21.13
C LEU A 452 12.22 -11.55 20.52
N LYS A 453 11.04 -11.23 20.02
CA LYS A 453 10.68 -9.90 19.54
C LYS A 453 9.46 -9.40 20.28
N THR A 454 9.51 -8.17 20.75
CA THR A 454 8.35 -7.49 21.32
C THR A 454 8.32 -6.05 20.88
N GLY A 455 7.13 -5.54 20.69
CA GLY A 455 6.93 -4.18 20.25
C GLY A 455 5.73 -3.54 20.90
N VAL A 456 5.83 -2.22 21.08
CA VAL A 456 4.69 -1.37 21.39
C VAL A 456 4.70 -0.20 20.43
N TRP A 457 3.51 0.23 20.00
CA TRP A 457 3.39 1.34 19.08
C TRP A 457 2.14 2.16 19.35
N TYR A 458 2.21 3.42 18.99
CA TYR A 458 1.10 4.36 19.07
C TYR A 458 1.04 5.20 17.81
N THR A 459 -0.18 5.34 17.26
CA THR A 459 -0.44 6.25 16.14
C THR A 459 -1.56 7.21 16.48
N HIS A 460 -1.38 8.46 16.05
CA HIS A 460 -2.35 9.54 16.24
C HIS A 460 -2.47 10.31 14.93
N THR A 461 -3.69 10.40 14.40
CA THR A 461 -3.96 11.14 13.18
C THR A 461 -5.12 12.11 13.41
N ASP A 462 -4.86 13.39 13.24
CA ASP A 462 -5.88 14.44 13.15
C ASP A 462 -6.03 14.83 11.68
N SER A 463 -7.26 14.88 11.18
CA SER A 463 -7.59 15.32 9.83
C SER A 463 -8.66 16.41 9.83
N VAL A 464 -8.52 17.34 8.90
CA VAL A 464 -9.48 18.41 8.61
C VAL A 464 -9.86 18.27 7.15
N ASN A 465 -11.06 17.73 6.89
CA ASN A 465 -11.54 17.49 5.54
C ASN A 465 -12.43 18.67 5.10
N ARG A 466 -12.10 19.28 3.96
CA ARG A 466 -12.82 20.40 3.37
C ARG A 466 -13.48 19.98 2.06
N ASN A 467 -14.78 20.17 1.96
CA ASN A 467 -15.55 19.81 0.79
C ASN A 467 -16.47 20.98 0.41
N TYR A 468 -16.61 21.24 -0.90
CA TYR A 468 -17.69 22.08 -1.39
C TYR A 468 -18.99 21.28 -1.49
N SER A 469 -20.07 21.88 -1.04
CA SER A 469 -21.41 21.38 -1.28
C SER A 469 -22.14 22.38 -2.16
N ASP A 470 -22.65 21.93 -3.29
CA ASP A 470 -23.60 22.64 -4.11
C ASP A 470 -24.98 22.00 -3.90
N GLU A 471 -25.70 22.47 -2.92
CA GLU A 471 -27.08 22.02 -2.70
C GLU A 471 -27.98 22.83 -3.60
N LEU A 472 -28.53 22.18 -4.66
CA LEU A 472 -29.71 22.61 -5.42
C LEU A 472 -29.72 24.07 -5.88
N GLY A 473 -28.67 24.50 -6.61
CA GLY A 473 -28.70 25.79 -7.30
C GLY A 473 -28.41 27.02 -6.43
N GLN A 474 -27.98 26.87 -5.20
CA GLN A 474 -27.44 27.92 -4.36
C GLN A 474 -25.94 28.13 -4.63
N ALA A 475 -25.45 29.31 -4.32
CA ALA A 475 -24.02 29.61 -4.45
C ALA A 475 -23.21 28.58 -3.68
N VAL A 476 -22.18 28.01 -4.35
CA VAL A 476 -21.27 27.02 -3.77
C VAL A 476 -20.67 27.62 -2.49
N GLN A 477 -21.06 27.09 -1.34
CA GLN A 477 -20.50 27.49 -0.06
C GLN A 477 -19.56 26.38 0.41
N GLU A 478 -18.40 26.77 0.90
CA GLU A 478 -17.49 25.86 1.61
C GLU A 478 -18.18 25.43 2.90
N LYS A 479 -18.39 24.12 3.09
CA LYS A 479 -18.94 23.60 4.35
C LYS A 479 -17.92 23.75 5.47
N ASP A 480 -18.40 23.85 6.70
CA ASP A 480 -17.56 23.77 7.88
C ASP A 480 -16.70 22.50 7.81
N PRO A 481 -15.40 22.60 8.03
CA PRO A 481 -14.50 21.47 7.87
C PRO A 481 -14.80 20.37 8.90
N GLU A 482 -14.86 19.14 8.44
CA GLU A 482 -14.94 17.96 9.31
C GLU A 482 -13.58 17.70 9.95
N LYS A 483 -13.55 17.63 11.28
CA LYS A 483 -12.34 17.37 12.06
C LYS A 483 -12.45 16.02 12.74
N GLU A 484 -11.73 15.05 12.21
CA GLU A 484 -11.70 13.68 12.73
C GLU A 484 -10.38 13.37 13.41
N ARG A 485 -10.43 12.47 14.39
CA ARG A 485 -9.30 11.99 15.16
C ARG A 485 -9.27 10.47 15.21
N TYR A 486 -8.17 9.90 14.80
CA TYR A 486 -7.87 8.48 14.95
C TYR A 486 -6.74 8.28 15.94
N LYS A 487 -6.90 7.35 16.87
CA LYS A 487 -5.86 6.92 17.80
C LYS A 487 -5.79 5.41 17.79
N ARG A 488 -4.58 4.89 17.68
CA ARG A 488 -4.34 3.46 17.82
C ARG A 488 -3.17 3.21 18.73
N PHE A 489 -3.31 2.20 19.54
CA PHE A 489 -2.25 1.62 20.36
C PHE A 489 -2.16 0.14 20.06
N GLY A 490 -0.96 -0.39 19.92
CA GLY A 490 -0.74 -1.81 19.75
C GLY A 490 0.46 -2.31 20.53
N ALA A 491 0.42 -3.58 20.86
CA ALA A 491 1.52 -4.31 21.47
C ALA A 491 1.59 -5.71 20.87
N ASP A 492 2.80 -6.20 20.66
CA ASP A 492 3.06 -7.51 20.10
C ASP A 492 4.22 -8.21 20.82
N LEU A 493 4.19 -9.54 20.79
CA LEU A 493 5.22 -10.42 21.31
C LEU A 493 5.28 -11.65 20.45
N SER A 494 6.47 -12.04 20.02
CA SER A 494 6.73 -13.29 19.32
C SER A 494 8.06 -13.88 19.71
N ASN A 495 8.19 -15.19 19.57
CA ASN A 495 9.44 -15.91 19.70
C ASN A 495 9.59 -16.92 18.57
N GLU A 496 10.79 -17.05 18.03
CA GLU A 496 11.15 -18.11 17.11
C GLU A 496 12.09 -19.08 17.83
N SER A 497 11.79 -20.38 17.69
CA SER A 497 12.61 -21.48 18.23
C SER A 497 13.04 -22.39 17.10
N GLN A 498 14.32 -22.65 16.98
CA GLN A 498 14.90 -23.54 15.98
C GLN A 498 15.48 -24.78 16.65
N PHE A 499 15.21 -25.96 16.08
CA PHE A 499 15.73 -27.23 16.57
C PHE A 499 15.79 -28.28 15.45
N THR A 500 16.63 -29.29 15.61
CA THR A 500 16.79 -30.37 14.63
C THR A 500 16.22 -31.67 15.19
N PHE A 501 15.24 -32.24 14.50
CA PHE A 501 14.67 -33.57 14.77
C PHE A 501 14.03 -34.11 13.50
N LEU A 502 14.58 -35.14 12.88
CA LEU A 502 14.15 -35.66 11.57
C LEU A 502 14.05 -34.54 10.51
N GLY A 503 15.06 -33.66 10.46
CA GLY A 503 15.12 -32.47 9.66
C GLY A 503 15.19 -31.20 10.53
N GLU A 504 15.20 -30.03 9.90
CA GLU A 504 15.24 -28.76 10.59
C GLU A 504 13.82 -28.25 10.88
N HIS A 505 13.61 -27.78 12.10
CA HIS A 505 12.34 -27.19 12.53
C HIS A 505 12.54 -25.76 12.95
N ARG A 506 11.60 -24.92 12.54
CA ARG A 506 11.45 -23.54 13.00
C ARG A 506 10.01 -23.33 13.47
N LEU A 507 9.86 -22.94 14.69
CA LEU A 507 8.55 -22.68 15.32
C LEU A 507 8.48 -21.20 15.72
N ASN A 508 7.64 -20.43 15.03
CA ASN A 508 7.37 -19.05 15.36
C ASN A 508 5.98 -18.98 16.03
N TYR A 509 5.88 -18.35 17.17
CA TYR A 509 4.63 -18.23 17.93
C TYR A 509 4.56 -16.92 18.68
N GLY A 510 3.35 -16.43 18.87
CA GLY A 510 3.19 -15.13 19.51
C GLY A 510 1.75 -14.64 19.54
N GLY A 511 1.63 -13.36 19.87
CA GLY A 511 0.36 -12.69 19.91
C GLY A 511 0.47 -11.19 19.76
N SER A 512 -0.66 -10.58 19.50
CA SER A 512 -0.77 -9.13 19.41
C SER A 512 -2.09 -8.63 19.98
N TYR A 513 -2.06 -7.42 20.45
CA TYR A 513 -3.22 -6.67 20.90
C TYR A 513 -3.20 -5.29 20.25
N GLN A 514 -4.35 -4.81 19.82
CA GLN A 514 -4.51 -3.42 19.40
C GLN A 514 -5.84 -2.84 19.90
N ARG A 515 -5.80 -1.54 20.18
CA ARG A 515 -6.98 -0.71 20.42
C ARG A 515 -7.00 0.42 19.42
N GLU A 516 -8.17 0.67 18.85
CA GLU A 516 -8.44 1.75 17.91
C GLU A 516 -9.60 2.59 18.44
N ASP A 517 -9.44 3.91 18.44
CA ASP A 517 -10.46 4.88 18.81
C ASP A 517 -10.63 5.89 17.66
N ILE A 518 -11.89 6.15 17.28
CA ILE A 518 -12.26 7.19 16.32
C ILE A 518 -13.19 8.18 17.00
N GLY A 519 -13.01 9.47 16.72
CA GLY A 519 -13.88 10.51 17.25
C GLY A 519 -13.69 11.84 16.56
N LEU A 520 -14.56 12.79 16.88
CA LEU A 520 -14.46 14.17 16.43
C LEU A 520 -13.46 14.94 17.31
N VAL A 521 -12.73 15.89 16.74
CA VAL A 521 -11.80 16.75 17.50
C VAL A 521 -12.55 17.67 18.48
N LYS A 522 -13.77 18.08 18.14
CA LYS A 522 -14.68 18.84 19.01
C LYS A 522 -16.00 18.06 19.15
N PRO A 523 -16.20 17.31 20.23
CA PRO A 523 -17.50 16.71 20.51
C PRO A 523 -18.52 17.81 20.85
N GLY A 524 -19.75 17.67 20.36
CA GLY A 524 -20.87 18.55 20.67
C GLY A 524 -21.41 19.41 19.52
N VAL A 525 -20.73 19.51 18.40
CA VAL A 525 -21.33 20.01 17.15
C VAL A 525 -21.68 18.78 16.32
N GLU A 526 -22.71 18.06 16.72
CA GLU A 526 -23.36 17.09 15.85
C GLU A 526 -24.08 17.87 14.76
N ALA A 527 -23.36 18.25 13.72
CA ALA A 527 -24.00 18.67 12.49
C ALA A 527 -24.89 17.50 12.04
N LEU A 528 -26.14 17.76 11.77
CA LEU A 528 -27.14 16.79 11.25
C LEU A 528 -26.64 16.01 10.00
N TYR A 529 -25.53 16.42 9.42
CA TYR A 529 -24.93 15.88 8.20
C TYR A 529 -23.46 15.45 8.37
N ALA A 530 -22.93 15.44 9.59
CA ALA A 530 -21.54 15.04 9.78
C ALA A 530 -21.37 13.55 9.54
N SER A 531 -20.46 13.17 8.63
CA SER A 531 -19.94 11.83 8.48
C SER A 531 -19.28 11.33 9.77
N GLY A 532 -19.02 12.23 10.71
CA GLY A 532 -18.29 12.08 11.94
C GLY A 532 -18.69 10.84 12.72
N ARG A 533 -17.79 9.87 12.77
CA ARG A 533 -17.95 8.62 13.50
C ARG A 533 -17.34 8.74 14.89
N SER A 534 -17.87 7.97 15.83
CA SER A 534 -17.33 7.91 17.18
C SER A 534 -17.49 6.50 17.73
N GLY A 535 -16.40 5.91 18.15
CA GLY A 535 -16.40 4.54 18.68
C GLY A 535 -15.00 4.04 18.98
N TYR A 536 -14.92 2.81 19.47
CA TYR A 536 -13.66 2.15 19.73
C TYR A 536 -13.71 0.65 19.40
N ARG A 537 -12.55 0.07 19.14
CA ARG A 537 -12.40 -1.36 18.84
C ARG A 537 -11.16 -1.91 19.54
N HIS A 538 -11.31 -3.12 20.07
CA HIS A 538 -10.22 -3.93 20.57
C HIS A 538 -10.07 -5.17 19.70
N GLU A 539 -8.84 -5.53 19.40
CA GLU A 539 -8.53 -6.75 18.67
C GLU A 539 -7.35 -7.47 19.31
N THR A 540 -7.51 -8.78 19.51
CA THR A 540 -6.49 -9.66 20.05
C THR A 540 -6.27 -10.81 19.08
N SER A 541 -5.02 -11.18 18.85
CA SER A 541 -4.63 -12.29 17.97
C SER A 541 -3.55 -13.12 18.64
N LEU A 542 -3.65 -14.44 18.46
CA LEU A 542 -2.62 -15.43 18.82
C LEU A 542 -2.30 -16.23 17.57
N PHE A 543 -1.03 -16.57 17.37
CA PHE A 543 -0.61 -17.35 16.22
C PHE A 543 0.50 -18.33 16.59
N VAL A 544 0.59 -19.40 15.79
CA VAL A 544 1.70 -20.33 15.73
C VAL A 544 1.97 -20.65 14.27
N ASP A 545 3.22 -20.74 13.91
CA ASP A 545 3.72 -21.07 12.58
C ASP A 545 4.87 -22.05 12.71
N TRP A 546 4.73 -23.21 12.08
CA TRP A 546 5.69 -24.29 12.12
C TRP A 546 6.22 -24.57 10.72
N ASN A 547 7.50 -24.36 10.55
CA ASN A 547 8.24 -24.68 9.34
C ASN A 547 9.10 -25.92 9.60
N TRP A 548 9.01 -26.89 8.70
CA TRP A 548 9.75 -28.16 8.76
C TRP A 548 10.43 -28.44 7.44
N GLN A 549 11.74 -28.65 7.50
CA GLN A 549 12.58 -29.04 6.37
C GLN A 549 13.07 -30.49 6.57
N PRO A 550 12.30 -31.51 6.12
CA PRO A 550 12.65 -32.92 6.29
C PRO A 550 13.86 -33.33 5.47
N ALA A 551 14.11 -32.65 4.36
CA ALA A 551 15.25 -32.79 3.48
C ALA A 551 15.56 -31.45 2.82
N PRO A 552 16.80 -31.21 2.33
CA PRO A 552 17.20 -29.93 1.74
C PRO A 552 16.29 -29.43 0.61
N GLU A 553 15.67 -30.36 -0.14
CA GLU A 553 14.81 -30.05 -1.28
C GLU A 553 13.37 -29.70 -0.89
N TRP A 554 12.95 -30.01 0.33
CA TRP A 554 11.57 -29.88 0.77
C TRP A 554 11.43 -28.94 1.95
N ASN A 555 10.48 -28.03 1.85
CA ASN A 555 10.06 -27.20 2.98
C ASN A 555 8.55 -27.26 3.11
N LEU A 556 8.05 -27.55 4.31
CA LEU A 556 6.64 -27.60 4.66
C LEU A 556 6.36 -26.55 5.75
N ASN A 557 5.30 -25.80 5.56
CA ASN A 557 4.85 -24.84 6.57
C ASN A 557 3.40 -25.14 6.96
N ALA A 558 3.11 -25.04 8.26
CA ALA A 558 1.78 -25.15 8.83
C ALA A 558 1.56 -24.11 9.91
N GLY A 559 0.61 -23.23 9.70
CA GLY A 559 0.31 -22.14 10.61
C GLY A 559 -1.15 -22.11 11.05
N LEU A 560 -1.39 -21.53 12.20
CA LEU A 560 -2.73 -21.31 12.75
C LEU A 560 -2.79 -19.97 13.47
N ARG A 561 -3.83 -19.18 13.19
CA ARG A 561 -4.11 -17.93 13.87
C ARG A 561 -5.51 -17.94 14.45
N TYR A 562 -5.65 -17.49 15.68
CA TYR A 562 -6.93 -17.15 16.31
C TYR A 562 -7.02 -15.64 16.51
N GLN A 563 -8.15 -15.06 16.11
CA GLN A 563 -8.43 -13.62 16.25
C GLN A 563 -9.78 -13.41 16.92
N ARG A 564 -9.85 -12.35 17.72
CA ARG A 564 -11.09 -11.87 18.35
C ARG A 564 -11.12 -10.37 18.36
N ALA A 565 -12.26 -9.78 17.96
CA ALA A 565 -12.46 -8.34 18.05
C ALA A 565 -13.77 -7.99 18.77
N ARG A 566 -13.77 -6.82 19.40
CA ARG A 566 -14.94 -6.16 19.98
C ARG A 566 -14.94 -4.70 19.56
N GLY A 567 -16.03 -4.25 18.97
CA GLY A 567 -16.25 -2.86 18.57
C GLY A 567 -17.47 -2.29 19.26
N HIS A 568 -17.46 -0.99 19.53
CA HIS A 568 -18.53 -0.23 20.15
C HIS A 568 -18.74 1.09 19.42
N ASP A 569 -19.98 1.39 19.07
CA ASP A 569 -20.40 2.70 18.55
C ASP A 569 -20.84 3.60 19.72
N ASN A 570 -20.20 4.75 19.89
CA ASN A 570 -20.56 5.71 20.93
C ASN A 570 -21.86 6.46 20.60
N LYS A 571 -22.35 6.38 19.36
CA LYS A 571 -23.59 7.02 18.96
C LYS A 571 -24.77 6.09 19.21
N ARG A 572 -25.82 6.62 19.82
CA ARG A 572 -27.08 5.89 19.95
C ARG A 572 -27.69 5.66 18.57
N MET A 573 -28.16 4.47 18.31
CA MET A 573 -29.02 4.23 17.16
C MET A 573 -30.35 4.91 17.42
N VAL A 574 -30.84 5.69 16.45
CA VAL A 574 -32.17 6.30 16.53
C VAL A 574 -33.19 5.20 16.32
N ALA A 575 -34.27 5.21 17.12
CA ALA A 575 -35.38 4.28 16.94
C ALA A 575 -35.87 4.30 15.48
N ARG A 576 -36.06 3.11 14.90
CA ARG A 576 -36.46 2.95 13.49
C ARG A 576 -37.84 3.53 13.20
N HIS A 577 -38.73 3.57 14.20
CA HIS A 577 -40.10 3.98 14.05
C HIS A 577 -40.41 5.17 14.96
N THR A 578 -40.54 6.33 14.35
CA THR A 578 -41.15 7.48 14.97
C THR A 578 -42.69 7.44 14.83
N GLU A 579 -43.24 6.37 14.22
CA GLU A 579 -44.68 6.18 14.05
C GLU A 579 -45.21 5.18 15.06
N ILE A 580 -46.17 5.59 15.87
CA ILE A 580 -46.89 4.72 16.80
C ILE A 580 -48.19 4.30 16.14
N CYS A 581 -48.45 3.00 16.15
CA CYS A 581 -49.77 2.50 15.79
C CYS A 581 -50.77 2.81 16.90
N THR A 582 -51.88 3.46 16.58
CA THR A 582 -52.88 3.84 17.56
C THR A 582 -53.74 2.68 18.10
N SER A 583 -53.83 1.55 17.32
CA SER A 583 -54.35 0.27 17.81
C SER A 583 -53.75 -0.89 17.04
N VAL A 584 -53.33 -1.94 17.76
CA VAL A 584 -52.75 -3.18 17.23
C VAL A 584 -53.75 -4.29 17.37
N GLY A 585 -54.10 -4.97 16.27
CA GLY A 585 -55.00 -6.13 16.26
C GLY A 585 -54.40 -7.36 16.96
N ALA A 586 -55.20 -8.35 17.21
CA ALA A 586 -54.78 -9.59 17.86
C ALA A 586 -53.74 -10.40 17.03
N ASP A 587 -53.58 -10.10 15.75
CA ASP A 587 -52.58 -10.66 14.82
C ASP A 587 -51.29 -9.88 14.78
N GLY A 588 -51.12 -8.81 15.62
CA GLY A 588 -49.96 -7.98 15.67
C GLY A 588 -49.88 -6.89 14.58
N ARG A 589 -50.92 -6.76 13.74
CA ARG A 589 -50.97 -5.71 12.71
C ARG A 589 -51.60 -4.43 13.23
N CYS A 590 -51.13 -3.32 12.65
CA CYS A 590 -51.69 -2.00 12.94
C CYS A 590 -53.09 -1.90 12.34
N GLU A 591 -54.15 -1.89 13.16
CA GLU A 591 -55.55 -1.67 12.76
C GLU A 591 -55.98 -0.23 12.88
N GLY A 592 -55.24 0.59 13.66
CA GLY A 592 -55.45 2.03 13.80
C GLY A 592 -54.55 2.84 12.89
N GLY A 593 -54.77 4.13 12.85
CA GLY A 593 -53.88 5.06 12.13
C GLY A 593 -52.48 5.11 12.74
N LYS A 594 -51.49 5.33 11.93
CA LYS A 594 -50.11 5.60 12.38
C LYS A 594 -49.97 7.09 12.74
N VAL A 595 -49.45 7.39 13.91
CA VAL A 595 -49.17 8.72 14.38
C VAL A 595 -47.65 8.90 14.54
N SER A 596 -47.10 9.90 13.86
CA SER A 596 -45.68 10.25 14.02
C SER A 596 -45.47 10.89 15.39
N VAL A 597 -44.56 10.38 16.17
CA VAL A 597 -44.17 10.91 17.48
C VAL A 597 -42.67 11.28 17.47
N PRO A 598 -42.30 12.38 18.18
CA PRO A 598 -40.87 12.69 18.34
C PRO A 598 -40.14 11.55 19.04
N PRO A 599 -38.90 11.29 18.68
CA PRO A 599 -38.08 10.20 19.30
C PRO A 599 -37.99 10.30 20.83
N GLU A 600 -38.09 11.51 21.39
CA GLU A 600 -38.04 11.77 22.84
C GLU A 600 -39.31 11.26 23.57
N GLN A 601 -40.42 11.07 22.87
CA GLN A 601 -41.66 10.55 23.42
C GLN A 601 -41.75 9.02 23.41
N CYS A 602 -40.79 8.33 22.84
CA CYS A 602 -40.68 6.88 22.91
C CYS A 602 -40.21 6.49 24.32
N GLY A 603 -41.16 6.13 25.16
CA GLY A 603 -40.86 5.64 26.52
C GLY A 603 -40.23 4.27 26.52
N TRP A 604 -39.57 3.91 27.65
CA TRP A 604 -38.87 2.60 27.85
C TRP A 604 -39.79 1.37 27.71
N THR A 605 -41.10 1.52 27.72
CA THR A 605 -42.08 0.44 27.65
C THR A 605 -43.05 0.59 26.49
N GLY A 606 -42.84 1.57 25.60
CA GLY A 606 -43.75 1.83 24.45
C GLY A 606 -43.36 1.03 23.20
N PRO A 607 -44.20 1.09 22.16
CA PRO A 607 -43.95 0.42 20.88
C PRO A 607 -42.81 1.00 20.07
N CYS A 608 -42.10 1.99 20.58
CA CYS A 608 -40.90 2.54 19.97
C CYS A 608 -39.68 1.69 20.34
N ASP A 609 -38.83 1.41 19.37
CA ASP A 609 -37.55 0.74 19.65
C ASP A 609 -36.68 1.62 20.57
N HIS A 610 -36.18 1.00 21.64
CA HIS A 610 -35.28 1.72 22.56
C HIS A 610 -33.97 2.04 21.84
N PRO A 611 -33.42 3.26 22.05
CA PRO A 611 -32.12 3.61 21.49
C PRO A 611 -31.06 2.69 22.08
N GLN A 612 -30.44 1.88 21.23
CA GLN A 612 -29.36 0.96 21.59
C GLN A 612 -28.05 1.45 20.98
N TYR A 613 -26.94 1.07 21.60
CA TYR A 613 -25.62 1.19 21.01
C TYR A 613 -25.34 -0.05 20.15
N TYR A 614 -24.63 0.13 19.05
CA TYR A 614 -24.21 -0.99 18.23
C TYR A 614 -22.90 -1.58 18.74
N ASP A 615 -22.98 -2.83 19.18
CA ASP A 615 -21.85 -3.63 19.65
C ASP A 615 -21.57 -4.79 18.72
N VAL A 616 -20.31 -4.92 18.28
CA VAL A 616 -19.85 -6.03 17.44
C VAL A 616 -18.89 -6.92 18.22
N ARG A 617 -19.13 -8.21 18.22
CA ARG A 617 -18.21 -9.23 18.76
C ARG A 617 -18.02 -10.32 17.74
N THR A 618 -16.79 -10.48 17.27
CA THR A 618 -16.45 -11.44 16.23
C THR A 618 -15.15 -12.17 16.57
N SER A 619 -15.01 -13.39 16.06
CA SER A 619 -13.79 -14.18 16.16
C SER A 619 -13.64 -15.09 14.95
N GLY A 620 -12.44 -15.59 14.71
CA GLY A 620 -12.14 -16.52 13.63
C GLY A 620 -10.82 -17.24 13.83
N THR A 621 -10.70 -18.43 13.25
CA THR A 621 -9.48 -19.23 13.24
C THR A 621 -9.05 -19.47 11.81
N SER A 622 -7.82 -19.12 11.49
CA SER A 622 -7.25 -19.08 10.14
C SER A 622 -6.08 -20.05 10.02
N PRO A 623 -6.20 -21.15 9.26
CA PRO A 623 -5.09 -22.04 8.93
C PRO A 623 -4.31 -21.51 7.73
N ILE A 624 -3.00 -21.81 7.72
CA ILE A 624 -2.10 -21.61 6.59
C ILE A 624 -1.30 -22.89 6.39
N PHE A 625 -1.19 -23.36 5.14
CA PHE A 625 -0.35 -24.47 4.76
C PHE A 625 0.39 -24.15 3.48
N SER A 626 1.70 -24.44 3.44
CA SER A 626 2.44 -24.38 2.20
C SER A 626 3.46 -25.53 2.12
N VAL A 627 3.80 -25.88 0.90
CA VAL A 627 4.85 -26.82 0.55
C VAL A 627 5.68 -26.23 -0.57
N SER A 628 6.99 -26.29 -0.45
CA SER A 628 7.90 -25.98 -1.54
C SER A 628 8.88 -27.15 -1.78
N TRP A 629 9.30 -27.27 -3.03
CA TRP A 629 10.16 -28.31 -3.52
C TRP A 629 11.19 -27.75 -4.51
N GLU A 630 12.45 -27.98 -4.23
CA GLU A 630 13.59 -27.57 -5.05
C GLU A 630 14.36 -28.81 -5.55
N PRO A 631 13.86 -29.47 -6.63
CA PRO A 631 14.29 -30.84 -7.04
C PRO A 631 15.77 -30.97 -7.41
N TRP A 632 16.37 -29.84 -7.83
CA TRP A 632 17.78 -29.88 -8.34
C TRP A 632 18.72 -29.00 -7.53
N MET A 633 18.27 -28.38 -6.47
CA MET A 633 19.02 -27.44 -5.62
C MET A 633 19.82 -26.39 -6.43
N ASN A 634 19.24 -25.93 -7.53
CA ASN A 634 19.82 -24.96 -8.46
C ASN A 634 19.07 -23.63 -8.51
N GLY A 635 18.30 -23.35 -7.47
CA GLY A 635 17.50 -22.15 -7.35
C GLY A 635 16.13 -22.21 -8.04
N LEU A 636 15.75 -23.37 -8.64
CA LEU A 636 14.40 -23.59 -9.17
C LEU A 636 13.51 -24.26 -8.13
N GLN A 637 12.55 -23.50 -7.59
CA GLN A 637 11.62 -23.94 -6.56
C GLN A 637 10.18 -23.93 -7.09
N PHE A 638 9.44 -25.02 -6.83
CA PHE A 638 7.99 -25.07 -7.01
C PHE A 638 7.28 -25.00 -5.67
N TYR A 639 6.14 -24.33 -5.60
CA TYR A 639 5.38 -24.27 -4.36
C TYR A 639 3.87 -24.33 -4.58
N ALA A 640 3.17 -24.78 -3.53
CA ALA A 640 1.72 -24.69 -3.40
C ALA A 640 1.38 -24.18 -2.01
N ARG A 641 0.37 -23.29 -1.93
CA ARG A 641 -0.02 -22.64 -0.69
C ARG A 641 -1.55 -22.57 -0.57
N HIS A 642 -2.05 -22.83 0.62
CA HIS A 642 -3.41 -22.55 1.06
C HIS A 642 -3.36 -21.68 2.31
N ALA A 643 -4.00 -20.52 2.26
CA ALA A 643 -3.98 -19.59 3.37
C ALA A 643 -5.36 -19.00 3.60
N GLU A 644 -5.78 -18.93 4.85
CA GLU A 644 -7.03 -18.30 5.24
C GLU A 644 -6.77 -17.11 6.16
N ALA A 645 -7.67 -16.12 6.13
CA ALA A 645 -7.67 -15.03 7.08
C ALA A 645 -9.10 -14.57 7.37
N TYR A 646 -9.33 -14.17 8.62
CA TYR A 646 -10.52 -13.43 8.99
C TYR A 646 -10.22 -11.96 9.14
N ARG A 647 -11.06 -11.10 8.59
CA ARG A 647 -11.03 -9.66 8.84
C ARG A 647 -12.28 -9.28 9.63
N MET A 648 -12.06 -8.75 10.80
CA MET A 648 -13.13 -8.27 11.66
C MET A 648 -13.68 -6.94 11.13
N PRO A 649 -14.98 -6.63 11.32
CA PRO A 649 -15.53 -5.34 10.93
C PRO A 649 -14.69 -4.18 11.46
N SER A 650 -14.36 -3.22 10.60
CA SER A 650 -13.64 -2.00 10.99
C SER A 650 -14.54 -1.06 11.79
N LEU A 651 -13.95 -0.05 12.44
CA LEU A 651 -14.74 0.99 13.10
C LEU A 651 -15.62 1.75 12.10
N PHE A 652 -15.14 2.00 10.90
CA PHE A 652 -15.94 2.64 9.86
C PHE A 652 -17.19 1.83 9.52
N GLU A 653 -17.10 0.50 9.42
CA GLU A 653 -18.19 -0.39 9.06
C GLU A 653 -19.16 -0.62 10.23
N SER A 654 -18.67 -0.56 11.47
CA SER A 654 -19.44 -0.87 12.69
C SER A 654 -19.90 0.36 13.49
N THR A 655 -19.62 1.58 13.00
CA THR A 655 -20.09 2.83 13.60
C THR A 655 -20.98 3.59 12.63
N ARG A 656 -21.95 4.31 13.19
CA ARG A 656 -22.90 5.11 12.44
C ARG A 656 -22.24 6.38 11.89
N GLY A 657 -22.38 6.61 10.60
CA GLY A 657 -21.97 7.82 9.89
C GLY A 657 -22.84 8.05 8.66
N TRP A 658 -22.67 9.18 8.00
CA TRP A 658 -23.42 9.53 6.80
C TRP A 658 -23.27 8.46 5.70
N SER A 659 -24.40 8.08 5.06
CA SER A 659 -24.46 7.18 3.91
C SER A 659 -23.83 5.79 4.14
N ALA A 660 -23.58 5.41 5.37
CA ALA A 660 -23.13 4.05 5.71
C ALA A 660 -23.29 3.82 7.21
N ALA A 661 -24.28 3.05 7.58
CA ALA A 661 -24.54 2.66 8.96
C ALA A 661 -24.79 1.15 9.05
N PRO A 662 -24.37 0.47 10.13
CA PRO A 662 -24.79 -0.91 10.36
C PRO A 662 -26.31 -0.95 10.64
N LEU A 663 -26.97 -2.02 10.20
CA LEU A 663 -28.37 -2.26 10.56
C LEU A 663 -28.47 -2.80 11.98
N GLN A 664 -29.42 -2.29 12.74
CA GLN A 664 -29.63 -2.64 14.15
C GLN A 664 -29.86 -4.15 14.35
N ASP A 665 -30.62 -4.79 13.48
CA ASP A 665 -31.03 -6.21 13.59
C ASP A 665 -30.10 -7.15 12.83
N VAL A 666 -29.04 -6.62 12.20
CA VAL A 666 -28.11 -7.42 11.40
C VAL A 666 -26.72 -7.40 12.02
N ALA A 667 -26.34 -8.51 12.65
CA ALA A 667 -24.98 -8.68 13.14
C ALA A 667 -23.99 -8.77 11.97
N LEU A 668 -23.04 -7.87 11.93
CA LEU A 668 -21.94 -7.92 10.97
C LEU A 668 -21.07 -9.16 11.26
N LYS A 669 -20.83 -9.97 10.23
CA LYS A 669 -19.95 -11.15 10.27
C LYS A 669 -18.53 -10.74 9.86
N PRO A 670 -17.49 -11.41 10.36
CA PRO A 670 -16.16 -11.23 9.82
C PRO A 670 -16.10 -11.70 8.36
N GLU A 671 -15.31 -11.00 7.55
CA GLU A 671 -14.93 -11.52 6.24
C GLU A 671 -14.03 -12.74 6.42
N HIS A 672 -14.23 -13.75 5.58
CA HIS A 672 -13.40 -14.95 5.55
C HIS A 672 -12.77 -15.10 4.17
N ALA A 673 -11.49 -14.76 4.07
CA ALA A 673 -10.69 -14.90 2.86
C ALA A 673 -10.03 -16.28 2.81
N ILE A 674 -10.16 -16.94 1.66
CA ILE A 674 -9.52 -18.22 1.34
C ILE A 674 -8.67 -17.98 0.10
N ASN A 675 -7.35 -18.03 0.27
CA ASN A 675 -6.37 -17.88 -0.80
C ASN A 675 -5.75 -19.24 -1.11
N ARG A 676 -5.64 -19.56 -2.40
CA ARG A 676 -4.91 -20.73 -2.91
C ARG A 676 -3.98 -20.27 -4.00
N GLU A 677 -2.74 -20.72 -3.92
CA GLU A 677 -1.70 -20.29 -4.83
C GLU A 677 -0.80 -21.48 -5.19
N VAL A 678 -0.41 -21.54 -6.45
CA VAL A 678 0.65 -22.41 -6.92
C VAL A 678 1.62 -21.57 -7.72
N GLY A 679 2.91 -21.82 -7.57
CA GLY A 679 3.90 -21.01 -8.24
C GLY A 679 5.25 -21.68 -8.41
N MET A 680 6.12 -20.93 -9.07
CA MET A 680 7.49 -21.30 -9.38
C MET A 680 8.38 -20.08 -9.13
N ASN A 681 9.49 -20.31 -8.46
CA ASN A 681 10.56 -19.34 -8.23
C ASN A 681 11.84 -19.85 -8.93
N LEU A 682 12.63 -18.92 -9.44
CA LEU A 682 13.97 -19.18 -9.95
C LEU A 682 14.91 -18.08 -9.50
N LEU A 683 16.03 -18.44 -8.94
CA LEU A 683 17.14 -17.52 -8.66
C LEU A 683 18.44 -18.24 -8.99
N THR A 684 19.12 -17.80 -10.03
CA THR A 684 20.36 -18.43 -10.52
C THR A 684 21.31 -17.37 -11.06
N GLU A 685 22.58 -17.70 -11.11
CA GLU A 685 23.67 -16.87 -11.62
C GLU A 685 24.42 -17.59 -12.74
N GLY A 686 25.10 -16.84 -13.61
CA GLY A 686 25.94 -17.40 -14.66
C GLY A 686 25.19 -18.09 -15.80
N VAL A 687 24.02 -17.57 -16.21
CA VAL A 687 23.16 -18.16 -17.27
C VAL A 687 23.62 -17.78 -18.67
N LEU A 688 23.83 -16.50 -18.94
CA LEU A 688 24.28 -15.95 -20.23
C LEU A 688 25.70 -15.39 -20.17
N ALA A 689 26.10 -14.91 -18.99
CA ALA A 689 27.42 -14.38 -18.69
C ALA A 689 27.87 -14.91 -17.32
N SER A 690 29.19 -14.98 -17.07
CA SER A 690 29.73 -15.56 -15.83
C SER A 690 29.26 -14.88 -14.54
N ASN A 691 28.85 -13.65 -14.61
CA ASN A 691 28.46 -12.82 -13.46
C ASN A 691 27.05 -12.26 -13.59
N ASP A 692 26.23 -12.82 -14.45
CA ASP A 692 24.83 -12.39 -14.55
C ASP A 692 23.96 -13.05 -13.48
N ARG A 693 22.85 -12.38 -13.19
CA ARG A 693 21.82 -12.86 -12.26
C ARG A 693 20.49 -12.93 -13.00
N LEU A 694 19.86 -14.08 -12.96
CA LEU A 694 18.51 -14.31 -13.45
C LEU A 694 17.60 -14.70 -12.30
N ALA A 695 16.53 -13.95 -12.10
CA ALA A 695 15.51 -14.26 -11.14
C ALA A 695 14.12 -14.21 -11.80
N ALA A 696 13.28 -15.19 -11.50
CA ALA A 696 11.94 -15.28 -12.04
C ALA A 696 10.95 -15.78 -11.00
N LYS A 697 9.74 -15.29 -11.06
CA LYS A 697 8.62 -15.73 -10.24
C LYS A 697 7.37 -15.81 -11.08
N LEU A 698 6.65 -16.91 -11.02
CA LEU A 698 5.36 -17.13 -11.66
C LEU A 698 4.40 -17.70 -10.64
N ALA A 699 3.22 -17.11 -10.50
CA ALA A 699 2.20 -17.56 -9.59
C ALA A 699 0.81 -17.54 -10.24
N TYR A 700 0.02 -18.59 -10.00
CA TYR A 700 -1.42 -18.60 -10.24
C TYR A 700 -2.13 -18.55 -8.89
N PHE A 701 -3.04 -17.59 -8.73
CA PHE A 701 -3.78 -17.40 -7.48
C PHE A 701 -5.29 -17.46 -7.68
N ARG A 702 -5.96 -17.89 -6.61
CA ARG A 702 -7.42 -17.90 -6.47
C ARG A 702 -7.79 -17.39 -5.09
N ASN A 703 -8.36 -16.20 -5.03
CA ASN A 703 -8.88 -15.57 -3.83
C ASN A 703 -10.39 -15.71 -3.80
N HIS A 704 -10.95 -16.12 -2.65
CA HIS A 704 -12.36 -16.19 -2.40
C HIS A 704 -12.65 -15.62 -1.01
N THR A 705 -13.22 -14.43 -0.94
CA THR A 705 -13.62 -13.79 0.32
C THR A 705 -15.12 -13.94 0.51
N LYS A 706 -15.51 -14.72 1.48
CA LYS A 706 -16.91 -14.92 1.92
C LYS A 706 -17.32 -13.81 2.89
N ASN A 707 -18.62 -13.53 2.98
CA ASN A 707 -19.16 -12.50 3.86
C ASN A 707 -18.47 -11.12 3.68
N TYR A 708 -18.19 -10.75 2.44
CA TYR A 708 -17.50 -9.48 2.14
C TYR A 708 -18.34 -8.31 2.65
N LEU A 709 -17.72 -7.41 3.44
CA LEU A 709 -18.38 -6.25 4.02
C LEU A 709 -18.34 -5.07 3.05
N THR A 710 -19.51 -4.56 2.72
CA THR A 710 -19.62 -3.37 1.86
C THR A 710 -20.94 -2.66 2.11
N ARG A 711 -21.05 -1.44 1.54
CA ARG A 711 -22.32 -0.72 1.52
C ARG A 711 -23.24 -1.30 0.44
N THR A 712 -24.54 -1.36 0.73
CA THR A 712 -25.59 -1.74 -0.23
C THR A 712 -26.86 -0.94 0.03
N PHE A 713 -27.85 -1.04 -0.87
CA PHE A 713 -29.21 -0.63 -0.56
C PHE A 713 -29.85 -1.58 0.45
N PRO A 714 -30.72 -1.09 1.35
CA PRO A 714 -31.56 -1.96 2.14
C PRO A 714 -32.51 -2.77 1.23
N ASN A 715 -32.91 -3.95 1.67
CA ASN A 715 -33.77 -4.85 0.86
C ASN A 715 -35.17 -4.29 0.64
N THR A 716 -35.65 -3.41 1.51
CA THR A 716 -36.95 -2.70 1.37
C THR A 716 -36.79 -1.28 1.92
N TRP A 717 -37.35 -0.29 1.25
CA TRP A 717 -37.44 1.10 1.71
C TRP A 717 -38.19 1.22 3.05
N GLU A 718 -39.06 0.26 3.33
CA GLU A 718 -39.91 0.25 4.53
C GLU A 718 -39.17 -0.18 5.80
N ASP A 719 -38.03 -0.89 5.65
CA ASP A 719 -37.38 -1.53 6.79
C ASP A 719 -36.32 -0.69 7.50
N SER A 720 -35.81 0.40 6.92
CA SER A 720 -34.61 1.01 7.48
C SER A 720 -34.63 2.53 7.73
N GLY A 721 -35.46 3.28 7.01
CA GLY A 721 -35.34 4.75 7.01
C GLY A 721 -33.95 5.28 6.59
N GLU A 722 -33.05 4.38 6.17
CA GLU A 722 -31.68 4.68 5.75
C GLU A 722 -31.52 4.32 4.27
N ASP A 723 -30.99 5.25 3.49
CA ASP A 723 -30.78 5.03 2.04
C ASP A 723 -29.66 4.02 1.75
N PHE A 724 -28.70 3.85 2.67
CA PHE A 724 -27.54 2.98 2.49
C PHE A 724 -27.14 2.29 3.80
N VAL A 725 -26.83 1.00 3.72
CA VAL A 725 -26.50 0.18 4.88
C VAL A 725 -25.20 -0.58 4.69
N MET A 726 -24.46 -0.75 5.77
CA MET A 726 -23.30 -1.65 5.84
C MET A 726 -23.78 -3.05 6.13
N ARG A 727 -23.44 -4.00 5.27
CA ARG A 727 -23.74 -5.43 5.48
C ARG A 727 -22.75 -6.36 4.79
N ASN A 728 -22.80 -7.62 5.12
CA ASN A 728 -22.08 -8.65 4.40
C ASN A 728 -22.83 -9.01 3.10
N VAL A 729 -22.14 -8.95 1.96
CA VAL A 729 -22.56 -9.63 0.73
C VAL A 729 -22.00 -11.05 0.70
N GLU A 730 -22.49 -11.90 -0.19
CA GLU A 730 -22.16 -13.31 -0.21
C GLU A 730 -20.66 -13.56 -0.38
N SER A 731 -20.06 -13.03 -1.45
CA SER A 731 -18.65 -13.25 -1.71
C SER A 731 -18.07 -12.32 -2.77
N VAL A 732 -16.75 -12.18 -2.69
CA VAL A 732 -15.90 -11.63 -3.76
C VAL A 732 -14.90 -12.71 -4.16
N LYS A 733 -14.76 -12.96 -5.48
CA LYS A 733 -13.82 -13.93 -6.03
C LYS A 733 -12.92 -13.27 -7.05
N VAL A 734 -11.62 -13.48 -6.92
CA VAL A 734 -10.60 -12.97 -7.86
C VAL A 734 -9.62 -14.09 -8.19
N ARG A 735 -9.35 -14.31 -9.48
CA ARG A 735 -8.38 -15.30 -9.94
C ARG A 735 -7.48 -14.68 -11.00
N GLY A 736 -6.21 -15.04 -10.98
CA GLY A 736 -5.27 -14.50 -11.95
C GLY A 736 -3.91 -15.15 -11.91
N MET A 737 -3.04 -14.61 -12.74
CA MET A 737 -1.63 -14.98 -12.84
C MET A 737 -0.77 -13.75 -12.64
N GLU A 738 0.34 -13.92 -11.95
CA GLU A 738 1.39 -12.91 -11.78
C GLU A 738 2.72 -13.47 -12.25
N ALA A 739 3.51 -12.64 -12.91
CA ALA A 739 4.84 -12.99 -13.36
C ALA A 739 5.82 -11.85 -13.12
N THR A 740 7.04 -12.18 -12.75
CA THR A 740 8.20 -11.28 -12.71
C THR A 740 9.40 -12.02 -13.28
N LEU A 741 10.17 -11.32 -14.10
CA LEU A 741 11.46 -11.76 -14.61
C LEU A 741 12.45 -10.61 -14.41
N ASP A 742 13.53 -10.87 -13.72
CA ASP A 742 14.60 -9.92 -13.39
C ASP A 742 15.92 -10.49 -13.92
N TYR A 743 16.60 -9.78 -14.82
CA TYR A 743 17.89 -10.14 -15.34
C TYR A 743 18.87 -8.97 -15.19
N ASP A 744 20.02 -9.23 -14.64
CA ASP A 744 21.08 -8.23 -14.44
C ASP A 744 22.45 -8.83 -14.82
N ALA A 745 23.06 -8.32 -15.89
CA ALA A 745 24.39 -8.70 -16.34
C ALA A 745 25.47 -7.68 -15.88
N GLY A 746 25.19 -6.86 -14.88
CA GLY A 746 26.05 -5.81 -14.40
C GLY A 746 25.98 -4.54 -15.23
N TRP A 747 26.23 -4.60 -16.53
CA TRP A 747 26.20 -3.44 -17.44
C TRP A 747 24.83 -3.18 -18.07
N VAL A 748 23.98 -4.20 -18.17
CA VAL A 748 22.59 -4.12 -18.65
C VAL A 748 21.68 -4.89 -17.71
N TYR A 749 20.48 -4.37 -17.50
CA TYR A 749 19.47 -5.02 -16.70
C TYR A 749 18.07 -4.83 -17.28
N THR A 750 17.21 -5.78 -17.01
CA THR A 750 15.80 -5.73 -17.39
C THR A 750 14.92 -6.31 -16.29
N ARG A 751 13.76 -5.71 -16.09
CA ARG A 751 12.71 -6.26 -15.25
C ARG A 751 11.41 -6.27 -16.04
N LEU A 752 10.86 -7.45 -16.24
CA LEU A 752 9.52 -7.64 -16.81
C LEU A 752 8.58 -8.12 -15.71
N SER A 753 7.46 -7.47 -15.54
CA SER A 753 6.46 -7.85 -14.56
C SER A 753 5.06 -7.69 -15.11
N GLY A 754 4.11 -8.45 -14.57
CA GLY A 754 2.72 -8.30 -14.99
C GLY A 754 1.74 -9.16 -14.20
N THR A 755 0.49 -8.79 -14.35
CA THR A 755 -0.66 -9.48 -13.74
C THR A 755 -1.78 -9.57 -14.76
N ARG A 756 -2.42 -10.72 -14.84
CA ARG A 756 -3.64 -10.94 -15.60
C ARG A 756 -4.71 -11.50 -14.69
N TYR A 757 -5.82 -10.81 -14.61
CA TYR A 757 -7.00 -11.26 -13.88
C TYR A 757 -7.93 -12.02 -14.85
N ASN A 758 -8.02 -13.32 -14.65
CA ASN A 758 -8.84 -14.20 -15.49
C ASN A 758 -10.31 -14.18 -15.08
N PHE A 759 -10.57 -13.79 -13.82
CA PHE A 759 -11.90 -13.82 -13.25
C PHE A 759 -12.02 -12.86 -12.08
N VAL A 760 -13.04 -12.00 -12.10
CA VAL A 760 -13.45 -11.13 -10.99
C VAL A 760 -14.95 -11.26 -10.86
N GLU A 761 -15.47 -11.52 -9.66
CA GLU A 761 -16.90 -11.67 -9.42
C GLU A 761 -17.26 -11.19 -8.03
N VAL A 762 -18.33 -10.44 -7.90
CA VAL A 762 -18.98 -10.10 -6.64
C VAL A 762 -20.41 -10.62 -6.66
N CYS A 763 -20.82 -11.32 -5.60
CA CYS A 763 -22.13 -11.91 -5.49
C CYS A 763 -22.87 -11.39 -4.26
N GLN A 764 -24.18 -11.15 -4.41
CA GLN A 764 -25.09 -10.84 -3.32
C GLN A 764 -26.42 -11.61 -3.46
N ILE A 765 -27.11 -11.74 -2.35
CA ILE A 765 -28.52 -12.13 -2.33
C ILE A 765 -29.29 -10.83 -2.05
N GLY A 766 -30.02 -10.33 -3.02
CA GLY A 766 -30.69 -9.03 -2.98
C GLY A 766 -32.19 -9.10 -3.29
N GLY A 767 -32.88 -8.01 -2.94
CA GLY A 767 -34.31 -7.81 -3.24
C GLY A 767 -35.28 -8.63 -2.39
N SER A 768 -36.57 -8.28 -2.47
CA SER A 768 -37.67 -8.95 -1.76
C SER A 768 -37.80 -10.44 -2.13
N ASN A 769 -37.33 -10.84 -3.30
CA ASN A 769 -37.36 -12.22 -3.79
C ASN A 769 -36.09 -13.03 -3.51
N ARG A 770 -35.09 -12.47 -2.78
CA ARG A 770 -33.79 -13.10 -2.51
C ARG A 770 -33.09 -13.62 -3.77
N ILE A 771 -33.11 -12.83 -4.84
CA ILE A 771 -32.45 -13.19 -6.09
C ILE A 771 -30.93 -13.18 -5.88
N HIS A 772 -30.30 -14.28 -6.28
CA HIS A 772 -28.83 -14.36 -6.34
C HIS A 772 -28.33 -13.58 -7.56
N GLU A 773 -27.51 -12.56 -7.30
CA GLU A 773 -26.92 -11.71 -8.32
C GLU A 773 -25.39 -11.78 -8.23
N CYS A 774 -24.72 -12.08 -9.34
CA CYS A 774 -23.26 -12.03 -9.45
C CYS A 774 -22.87 -11.20 -10.66
N THR A 775 -21.91 -10.30 -10.47
CA THR A 775 -21.40 -9.43 -11.55
C THR A 775 -19.86 -9.36 -11.53
N ASP A 776 -19.28 -8.97 -12.64
CA ASP A 776 -17.84 -8.71 -12.80
C ASP A 776 -17.49 -7.21 -12.85
N TYR A 777 -18.49 -6.36 -12.66
CA TYR A 777 -18.39 -4.89 -12.69
C TYR A 777 -18.83 -4.20 -11.39
N GLY A 778 -19.23 -4.94 -10.38
CA GLY A 778 -19.66 -4.43 -9.08
C GLY A 778 -21.15 -4.58 -8.81
N LEU A 779 -21.58 -4.08 -7.65
CA LEU A 779 -22.99 -4.08 -7.20
C LEU A 779 -23.45 -2.64 -7.01
N ALA A 780 -24.75 -2.40 -7.11
CA ALA A 780 -25.33 -1.09 -6.82
C ALA A 780 -24.85 -0.58 -5.45
N THR A 781 -24.27 0.62 -5.40
CA THR A 781 -23.75 1.33 -4.22
C THR A 781 -22.58 0.68 -3.45
N SER A 782 -22.09 -0.45 -3.91
CA SER A 782 -20.98 -1.16 -3.25
C SER A 782 -19.66 -0.41 -3.37
N TYR A 783 -18.91 -0.34 -2.27
CA TYR A 783 -17.54 0.18 -2.29
C TYR A 783 -16.56 -0.69 -3.09
N PHE A 784 -16.91 -1.94 -3.35
CA PHE A 784 -16.09 -2.83 -4.17
C PHE A 784 -15.98 -2.36 -5.63
N ASN A 785 -16.93 -1.59 -6.13
CA ASN A 785 -16.95 -1.12 -7.51
C ASN A 785 -15.68 -0.39 -7.91
N ASP A 786 -15.11 0.37 -6.97
CA ASP A 786 -13.92 1.19 -7.20
C ASP A 786 -12.62 0.42 -6.97
N MET A 787 -12.72 -0.81 -6.45
CA MET A 787 -11.58 -1.69 -6.13
C MET A 787 -11.32 -2.74 -7.21
N ILE A 788 -12.18 -2.84 -8.25
CA ILE A 788 -12.06 -3.81 -9.33
C ILE A 788 -10.83 -3.49 -10.18
N PRO A 789 -9.85 -4.39 -10.28
CA PRO A 789 -8.65 -4.14 -11.05
C PRO A 789 -8.91 -4.17 -12.57
N PRO A 790 -8.01 -3.60 -13.40
CA PRO A 790 -8.02 -3.80 -14.84
C PRO A 790 -7.81 -5.28 -15.17
N LYS A 791 -8.24 -5.72 -16.36
CA LYS A 791 -8.11 -7.13 -16.79
C LYS A 791 -6.68 -7.63 -16.78
N TRP A 792 -5.72 -6.73 -17.02
CA TRP A 792 -4.30 -7.01 -16.94
C TRP A 792 -3.51 -5.71 -16.83
N HIS A 793 -2.32 -5.79 -16.28
CA HIS A 793 -1.30 -4.75 -16.36
C HIS A 793 0.09 -5.38 -16.44
N ALA A 794 1.01 -4.68 -17.07
CA ALA A 794 2.40 -5.13 -17.22
C ALA A 794 3.36 -3.94 -17.22
N SER A 795 4.60 -4.20 -16.85
CA SER A 795 5.68 -3.22 -16.88
C SER A 795 6.95 -3.88 -17.42
N LEU A 796 7.64 -3.20 -18.32
CA LEU A 796 8.96 -3.56 -18.80
C LEU A 796 9.91 -2.41 -18.48
N GLN A 797 10.93 -2.69 -17.71
CA GLN A 797 12.06 -1.79 -17.44
C GLN A 797 13.30 -2.33 -18.15
N LEU A 798 14.00 -1.45 -18.84
CA LEU A 798 15.29 -1.71 -19.47
C LEU A 798 16.26 -0.61 -19.07
N GLY A 799 17.48 -0.97 -18.70
CA GLY A 799 18.51 0.00 -18.36
C GLY A 799 19.91 -0.51 -18.64
N THR A 800 20.83 0.43 -18.71
CA THR A 800 22.27 0.17 -18.89
C THR A 800 23.10 1.04 -17.97
N ARG A 801 24.14 0.43 -17.42
CA ARG A 801 25.15 1.08 -16.58
C ARG A 801 26.42 1.30 -17.39
N LEU A 802 26.79 2.53 -17.60
CA LEU A 802 27.93 2.96 -18.40
C LEU A 802 29.00 3.60 -17.49
N PHE A 803 30.23 3.72 -18.00
CA PHE A 803 31.35 4.35 -17.29
C PHE A 803 31.56 3.72 -15.90
N GLU A 804 31.71 2.41 -15.85
CA GLU A 804 31.90 1.67 -14.59
C GLU A 804 30.75 1.88 -13.60
N GLY A 805 29.51 2.00 -14.11
CA GLY A 805 28.32 2.19 -13.29
C GLY A 805 28.07 3.63 -12.81
N LYS A 806 28.87 4.60 -13.28
CA LYS A 806 28.67 6.03 -12.93
C LYS A 806 27.41 6.61 -13.59
N LEU A 807 27.10 6.16 -14.80
CA LEU A 807 25.89 6.58 -15.53
C LEU A 807 24.93 5.40 -15.65
N ASP A 808 23.75 5.53 -15.05
CA ASP A 808 22.65 4.60 -15.17
C ASP A 808 21.53 5.27 -16.01
N VAL A 809 21.22 4.73 -17.17
CA VAL A 809 20.17 5.25 -18.04
C VAL A 809 19.21 4.14 -18.42
N GLY A 810 17.94 4.46 -18.52
CA GLY A 810 16.96 3.45 -18.91
C GLY A 810 15.57 4.03 -19.15
N ALA A 811 14.66 3.09 -19.43
CA ALA A 811 13.25 3.38 -19.66
C ALA A 811 12.37 2.35 -18.97
N ARG A 812 11.17 2.77 -18.62
CA ARG A 812 10.09 1.91 -18.18
C ARG A 812 8.88 2.11 -19.10
N VAL A 813 8.31 1.00 -19.57
CA VAL A 813 7.04 0.99 -20.30
C VAL A 813 6.00 0.34 -19.41
N THR A 814 4.95 1.07 -19.07
CA THR A 814 3.82 0.54 -18.29
C THR A 814 2.61 0.40 -19.20
N LEU A 815 2.03 -0.78 -19.23
CA LEU A 815 0.86 -1.13 -20.01
C LEU A 815 -0.31 -1.41 -19.07
N MET A 816 -1.44 -0.78 -19.30
CA MET A 816 -2.65 -0.94 -18.51
C MET A 816 -3.82 -1.37 -19.40
N GLY A 817 -4.44 -2.49 -19.07
CA GLY A 817 -5.62 -3.01 -19.75
C GLY A 817 -6.90 -2.28 -19.37
N LYS A 818 -7.99 -2.58 -20.07
CA LYS A 818 -9.33 -2.06 -19.74
C LYS A 818 -9.85 -2.68 -18.44
N ARG A 819 -10.66 -1.94 -17.69
CA ARG A 819 -11.53 -2.48 -16.65
C ARG A 819 -12.80 -3.08 -17.24
N ASN A 820 -13.45 -3.97 -16.47
CA ASN A 820 -14.81 -4.37 -16.76
C ASN A 820 -15.75 -3.15 -16.60
N GLN A 821 -16.64 -2.98 -17.55
CA GLN A 821 -17.55 -1.85 -17.60
C GLN A 821 -18.95 -2.27 -17.21
N VAL A 822 -19.64 -1.37 -16.54
CA VAL A 822 -21.08 -1.53 -16.29
C VAL A 822 -21.80 -1.57 -17.64
N PRO A 823 -22.66 -2.57 -17.90
CA PRO A 823 -23.49 -2.57 -19.08
C PRO A 823 -24.33 -1.28 -19.12
N ARG A 824 -24.46 -0.67 -20.32
CA ARG A 824 -25.39 0.46 -20.50
C ARG A 824 -26.81 -0.06 -20.32
N PHE A 825 -27.41 0.18 -19.17
CA PHE A 825 -28.82 -0.11 -18.94
C PHE A 825 -29.63 1.17 -19.17
N ASN A 826 -30.70 1.05 -19.96
CA ASN A 826 -31.70 2.11 -20.09
C ASN A 826 -32.40 2.30 -18.75
N ASN A 827 -32.30 3.50 -18.19
CA ASN A 827 -33.18 4.13 -17.22
C ASN A 827 -33.65 3.37 -15.95
N ASP A 828 -32.95 2.35 -15.48
CA ASP A 828 -33.37 1.72 -14.24
C ASP A 828 -32.71 2.46 -13.05
N THR A 829 -33.53 3.24 -12.33
CA THR A 829 -33.11 4.12 -11.24
C THR A 829 -32.41 3.40 -10.10
N ALA A 830 -32.67 2.11 -9.90
CA ALA A 830 -32.01 1.30 -8.87
C ALA A 830 -30.53 0.99 -9.16
N ARG A 831 -30.10 1.12 -10.41
CA ARG A 831 -28.72 0.83 -10.86
C ARG A 831 -27.90 2.10 -11.14
N GLY A 832 -28.47 3.28 -10.99
CA GLY A 832 -27.83 4.57 -11.24
C GLY A 832 -26.65 4.92 -10.33
N PHE A 833 -26.36 4.10 -9.31
CA PHE A 833 -25.26 4.29 -8.39
C PHE A 833 -23.98 3.49 -8.73
N VAL A 834 -24.03 2.65 -9.77
CA VAL A 834 -22.81 2.08 -10.37
C VAL A 834 -22.40 2.99 -11.53
N GLN A 835 -21.21 3.57 -11.41
CA GLN A 835 -20.77 4.60 -12.33
C GLN A 835 -20.51 4.04 -13.74
N PRO A 836 -21.09 4.63 -14.78
CA PRO A 836 -20.78 4.28 -16.17
C PRO A 836 -19.47 4.95 -16.60
N VAL A 837 -18.34 4.58 -16.00
CA VAL A 837 -17.02 5.10 -16.38
C VAL A 837 -16.47 4.27 -17.52
N GLN A 838 -16.03 4.92 -18.58
CA GLN A 838 -15.30 4.27 -19.66
C GLN A 838 -13.82 4.19 -19.30
N TRP A 839 -13.38 3.00 -18.89
CA TRP A 839 -11.97 2.73 -18.59
C TRP A 839 -11.23 2.34 -19.86
N HIS A 840 -10.36 3.21 -20.34
CA HIS A 840 -9.52 2.98 -21.50
C HIS A 840 -8.22 2.28 -21.12
N ALA A 841 -7.74 1.40 -22.03
CA ALA A 841 -6.37 0.92 -21.95
C ALA A 841 -5.41 2.06 -22.29
N TYR A 842 -4.22 2.06 -21.65
CA TYR A 842 -3.19 3.05 -21.94
C TYR A 842 -1.78 2.47 -21.82
N GLN A 843 -0.83 3.21 -22.40
CA GLN A 843 0.59 2.91 -22.34
C GLN A 843 1.34 4.16 -21.88
N LEU A 844 2.22 4.00 -20.89
CA LEU A 844 3.12 5.05 -20.42
C LEU A 844 4.54 4.68 -20.73
N VAL A 845 5.34 5.67 -21.08
CA VAL A 845 6.78 5.54 -21.26
C VAL A 845 7.47 6.55 -20.34
N ASP A 846 8.27 6.05 -19.43
CA ASP A 846 9.09 6.85 -18.52
C ASP A 846 10.56 6.63 -18.89
N VAL A 847 11.38 7.67 -18.81
CA VAL A 847 12.82 7.58 -19.04
C VAL A 847 13.57 8.21 -17.87
N TYR A 848 14.73 7.66 -17.54
CA TYR A 848 15.56 8.16 -16.47
C TYR A 848 17.03 8.11 -16.83
N ALA A 849 17.79 8.98 -16.19
CA ALA A 849 19.25 9.00 -16.20
C ALA A 849 19.75 9.43 -14.82
N SER A 850 20.66 8.69 -14.25
CA SER A 850 21.34 9.01 -13.00
C SER A 850 22.84 9.01 -13.22
N TYR A 851 23.50 10.13 -12.90
CA TYR A 851 24.94 10.26 -13.02
C TYR A 851 25.59 10.50 -11.65
N ARG A 852 26.46 9.57 -11.27
CA ARG A 852 27.26 9.64 -10.04
C ARG A 852 28.61 10.23 -10.33
N PHE A 853 28.81 11.50 -10.01
CA PHE A 853 30.09 12.20 -10.16
C PHE A 853 31.15 11.67 -9.19
N SER A 854 30.69 11.34 -7.98
CA SER A 854 31.50 10.74 -6.91
C SER A 854 30.57 10.01 -5.95
N ASP A 855 31.08 9.28 -4.97
CA ASP A 855 30.28 8.67 -3.90
C ASP A 855 29.54 9.70 -3.05
N ALA A 856 29.99 10.95 -3.09
CA ALA A 856 29.41 12.06 -2.36
C ALA A 856 28.34 12.82 -3.17
N PHE A 857 28.30 12.69 -4.51
CA PHE A 857 27.46 13.56 -5.33
C PHE A 857 26.88 12.86 -6.55
N SER A 858 25.56 12.87 -6.68
CA SER A 858 24.84 12.36 -7.84
C SER A 858 23.74 13.33 -8.31
N VAL A 859 23.40 13.21 -9.59
CA VAL A 859 22.33 13.97 -10.25
C VAL A 859 21.43 13.00 -10.99
N ASP A 860 20.12 13.13 -10.78
CA ASP A 860 19.07 12.31 -11.37
C ASP A 860 18.18 13.16 -12.28
N PHE A 861 17.90 12.68 -13.47
CA PHE A 861 16.98 13.30 -14.40
C PHE A 861 15.96 12.28 -14.89
N ASN A 862 14.67 12.61 -14.77
CA ASN A 862 13.55 11.73 -15.15
C ASN A 862 12.56 12.50 -16.01
N ILE A 863 11.93 11.79 -16.96
CA ILE A 863 10.72 12.26 -17.62
C ILE A 863 9.67 11.18 -17.47
N ASP A 864 8.66 11.45 -16.68
CA ASP A 864 7.49 10.60 -16.52
C ASP A 864 6.50 10.91 -17.64
N ASN A 865 5.80 9.89 -18.16
CA ASN A 865 4.83 10.00 -19.24
C ASN A 865 5.38 10.77 -20.46
N LEU A 866 6.50 10.30 -21.02
CA LEU A 866 7.23 10.94 -22.12
C LEU A 866 6.32 11.26 -23.33
N THR A 867 5.35 10.40 -23.60
CA THR A 867 4.42 10.52 -24.72
C THR A 867 3.26 11.47 -24.47
N ASP A 868 3.18 12.09 -23.27
CA ASP A 868 2.12 13.01 -22.86
C ASP A 868 0.72 12.39 -22.98
N GLN A 869 0.62 11.10 -22.60
CA GLN A 869 -0.61 10.33 -22.64
C GLN A 869 -1.63 10.88 -21.63
N TYR A 870 -2.85 11.13 -22.08
CA TYR A 870 -4.00 11.37 -21.24
C TYR A 870 -4.54 10.03 -20.74
N TYR A 871 -4.56 9.83 -19.43
CA TYR A 871 -5.02 8.57 -18.82
C TYR A 871 -5.65 8.80 -17.46
N LEU A 872 -6.37 7.78 -17.02
CA LEU A 872 -7.00 7.71 -15.71
C LEU A 872 -6.42 6.51 -14.95
N ASP A 873 -5.94 6.71 -13.75
CA ASP A 873 -5.49 5.61 -12.90
C ASP A 873 -6.63 4.61 -12.67
N PRO A 874 -6.36 3.28 -12.67
CA PRO A 874 -7.40 2.25 -12.77
C PRO A 874 -8.36 2.18 -11.57
N LEU A 875 -8.00 2.75 -10.43
CA LEU A 875 -8.80 2.74 -9.20
C LEU A 875 -9.14 4.18 -8.73
N SER A 876 -9.26 5.11 -9.68
CA SER A 876 -9.55 6.51 -9.37
C SER A 876 -11.03 6.71 -9.07
N LEU A 877 -11.38 6.89 -7.79
CA LEU A 877 -12.72 7.28 -7.34
C LEU A 877 -13.11 8.66 -7.86
N GLY A 878 -12.17 9.60 -7.81
CA GLY A 878 -12.38 11.00 -8.17
C GLY A 878 -12.46 11.23 -9.67
N LEU A 879 -12.26 10.22 -10.52
CA LEU A 879 -12.21 10.35 -11.97
C LEU A 879 -11.29 11.49 -12.42
N VAL A 880 -10.19 11.68 -11.71
CA VAL A 880 -9.21 12.73 -11.94
C VAL A 880 -8.16 12.20 -12.91
N PRO A 881 -7.90 12.87 -14.07
CA PRO A 881 -6.85 12.42 -14.96
C PRO A 881 -5.49 12.53 -14.31
N ALA A 882 -4.60 11.62 -14.65
CA ALA A 882 -3.23 11.61 -14.17
C ALA A 882 -2.37 12.68 -14.86
N PRO A 883 -1.19 13.03 -14.29
CA PRO A 883 -0.31 14.04 -14.85
C PRO A 883 0.15 13.70 -16.27
N GLY A 884 0.21 14.72 -17.12
CA GLY A 884 0.88 14.65 -18.41
C GLY A 884 2.40 14.55 -18.27
N ARG A 885 3.11 14.70 -19.38
CA ARG A 885 4.58 14.63 -19.40
C ARG A 885 5.20 15.57 -18.37
N THR A 886 5.99 15.00 -17.44
CA THR A 886 6.58 15.72 -16.30
C THR A 886 8.06 15.43 -16.25
N ALA A 887 8.90 16.47 -16.37
CA ALA A 887 10.35 16.37 -16.17
C ALA A 887 10.69 16.61 -14.69
N ARG A 888 11.67 15.88 -14.19
CA ARG A 888 12.19 16.03 -12.82
C ARG A 888 13.70 16.02 -12.82
N LEU A 889 14.29 16.91 -12.04
CA LEU A 889 15.72 16.97 -11.77
C LEU A 889 15.95 16.82 -10.27
N GLY A 890 16.82 15.89 -9.90
CA GLY A 890 17.21 15.62 -8.52
C GLY A 890 18.72 15.75 -8.32
N VAL A 891 19.12 16.12 -7.12
CA VAL A 891 20.50 16.18 -6.67
C VAL A 891 20.60 15.52 -5.31
N THR A 892 21.58 14.63 -5.14
CA THR A 892 21.86 13.98 -3.86
C THR A 892 23.31 14.23 -3.46
N MET A 893 23.52 14.62 -2.21
CA MET A 893 24.84 14.82 -1.60
C MET A 893 24.94 13.96 -0.33
N ASN A 894 26.02 13.21 -0.20
CA ASN A 894 26.34 12.36 0.94
C ASN A 894 27.70 12.80 1.53
N PHE A 895 27.73 13.13 2.81
CA PHE A 895 28.91 13.62 3.54
C PHE A 895 29.40 12.61 4.56
#